data_4f48e7fca090dbcf356d52f8c6f2603d
#
_entry.id   4f48e7fca090dbcf356d52f8c6f2603d
#
_cell.length_a   1.000
_cell.length_b   1.000
_cell.length_c   1.000
_cell.angle_alpha   90.00
_cell.angle_beta   90.00
_cell.angle_gamma   90.00
#
_symmetry.space_group_name_H-M   'P 1'
#
loop_
_entity.id
_entity.type
_entity.pdbx_description
1 polymer ?
#
loop_
_entity_poly.entity_id
_entity_poly.type
_entity_poly.pdbx_seq_one_letter_code
_entity_poly.pdbx_strand_id
1 'polypeptide(L)'
;MKSILLSLLLIFAASIKAETTPSDSIQTIKGVEITARLTQREIVPAQSLKGVDLQRLNSQSIADALRFFSGIQLKDYGGVGGIKTVDIRSMGTHHLGIFYDGIELGNAQNGQIDLGQFSLDNIDEISLYNGQKSAIFQPASDFGNAGSVYIRTRKPRFTNGKSYNIKLKAKYGSSDLVRLSALWEQRLSSAVSTSLNAEHLTSSGKYKFNYRRVTPSGVVAYDTTAVRQNGDIRADRIDFNVNGILQRGYWNTKVYFYNSQRGIPGAIVNNVWRRGERQGDLNFFVQNRFQKDITDRFSTQWLAKYAFYRTHYVNKDTTQLPADNRFWQQEFYLSTSNAYEILPNWSISASYDFRWNKLNADTYRFVFPTRFSNMISLATAFEARFIRIQGSVLASFIHDKLHPTTRLMPGMKATDNITKFTPALFIDFPIIDKATNGASTKLSVRTFAKRSFRMPTFNDLYYTDLGNSNLKPESATQYDLGVVFNKQYNGHLLKNVQFQADGYYNTIHDKIIAYPKGQQFRWTMLNLGRVHIMGIDVMGAIALQPINDLVVTARLQYTYQDARDVTNASDVFYKDQIPYIPYNSGSAIVNLAYHNWTLNYSFIYSGKRYNQQENIPNNYMQPWYTSDVSLQYDFKAFGTKCRAMLEVNNILNQKYDVILNYPMPGINGLVGLQVEL
;
A
#
# COMPACT_ATOMS: atom_id res chain seq x y z
N MET A 1 5.79 36.03 4.97
CA MET A 1 6.44 34.75 4.62
C MET A 1 6.15 34.27 3.19
N LYS A 2 4.93 34.40 2.64
CA LYS A 2 4.59 34.00 1.25
C LYS A 2 5.44 34.74 0.20
N SER A 3 5.70 36.04 0.38
CA SER A 3 6.49 36.85 -0.54
C SER A 3 7.98 36.57 -0.51
N ILE A 4 8.52 36.16 0.62
CA ILE A 4 9.95 35.90 0.79
C ILE A 4 10.36 34.57 0.13
N LEU A 5 9.50 33.53 0.18
CA LEU A 5 9.75 32.24 -0.47
C LEU A 5 9.68 32.37 -2.01
N LEU A 6 8.75 33.16 -2.53
CA LEU A 6 8.61 33.43 -3.96
C LEU A 6 9.77 34.27 -4.50
N SER A 7 10.24 35.25 -3.71
CA SER A 7 11.40 36.09 -4.05
C SER A 7 12.71 35.28 -4.02
N LEU A 8 12.88 34.34 -3.10
CA LEU A 8 14.02 33.41 -3.07
C LEU A 8 14.02 32.46 -4.28
N LEU A 9 12.86 31.97 -4.70
CA LEU A 9 12.73 31.13 -5.91
C LEU A 9 13.05 31.92 -7.21
N LEU A 10 12.64 33.17 -7.29
CA LEU A 10 12.89 34.04 -8.47
C LEU A 10 14.34 34.55 -8.54
N ILE A 11 14.97 34.82 -7.42
CA ILE A 11 16.40 35.22 -7.38
C ILE A 11 17.31 34.05 -7.76
N PHE A 12 16.94 32.80 -7.43
CA PHE A 12 17.67 31.61 -7.85
C PHE A 12 17.56 31.32 -9.35
N ALA A 13 16.44 31.67 -10.00
CA ALA A 13 16.23 31.44 -11.43
C ALA A 13 17.01 32.39 -12.34
N ALA A 14 17.43 33.57 -11.85
CA ALA A 14 18.05 34.62 -12.66
C ALA A 14 19.59 34.54 -12.79
N SER A 15 20.27 33.64 -12.08
CA SER A 15 21.74 33.63 -11.97
C SER A 15 22.42 32.36 -12.47
N ILE A 16 21.73 31.45 -13.16
CA ILE A 16 22.28 30.12 -13.49
C ILE A 16 22.81 30.11 -14.94
N LYS A 17 24.13 30.18 -15.13
CA LYS A 17 24.80 29.60 -16.28
C LYS A 17 24.94 28.10 -16.05
N ALA A 18 24.15 27.31 -16.76
CA ALA A 18 24.23 25.85 -16.68
C ALA A 18 25.46 25.34 -17.44
N GLU A 19 26.40 24.73 -16.76
CA GLU A 19 27.39 23.86 -17.37
C GLU A 19 26.74 22.51 -17.66
N THR A 20 26.65 22.16 -18.95
CA THR A 20 26.21 20.82 -19.39
C THR A 20 27.30 19.80 -19.08
N THR A 21 27.09 18.95 -18.13
CA THR A 21 27.94 17.75 -17.94
C THR A 21 27.38 16.59 -18.74
N PRO A 22 28.25 15.75 -19.37
CA PRO A 22 27.78 14.55 -20.05
C PRO A 22 27.06 13.63 -19.06
N SER A 23 25.94 13.08 -19.53
CA SER A 23 25.17 12.05 -18.82
C SER A 23 26.10 10.90 -18.42
N ASP A 24 26.37 10.77 -17.13
CA ASP A 24 26.88 9.50 -16.61
C ASP A 24 25.84 8.43 -16.95
N SER A 25 26.22 7.57 -17.87
CA SER A 25 25.48 6.34 -18.13
C SER A 25 25.16 5.70 -16.78
N ILE A 26 23.88 5.48 -16.51
CA ILE A 26 23.41 4.80 -15.30
C ILE A 26 24.01 3.40 -15.34
N GLN A 27 25.24 3.24 -14.90
CA GLN A 27 25.75 1.97 -14.45
C GLN A 27 24.99 1.68 -13.17
N THR A 28 24.00 0.82 -13.28
CA THR A 28 23.44 0.10 -12.13
C THR A 28 24.59 -0.69 -11.53
N ILE A 29 25.34 -0.07 -10.62
CA ILE A 29 26.21 -0.79 -9.73
C ILE A 29 25.25 -1.71 -8.98
N LYS A 30 25.32 -3.00 -9.27
CA LYS A 30 24.68 -4.04 -8.47
C LYS A 30 25.12 -3.73 -7.05
N GLY A 31 24.23 -3.14 -6.25
CA GLY A 31 24.44 -3.06 -4.81
C GLY A 31 24.72 -4.50 -4.39
N VAL A 32 25.79 -4.70 -3.65
CA VAL A 32 26.05 -6.01 -3.06
C VAL A 32 24.89 -6.24 -2.10
N GLU A 33 23.80 -6.80 -2.61
CA GLU A 33 22.86 -7.50 -1.77
C GLU A 33 23.66 -8.66 -1.24
N ILE A 34 24.02 -8.60 0.02
CA ILE A 34 24.48 -9.79 0.75
C ILE A 34 23.20 -10.60 0.94
N THR A 35 22.81 -11.28 -0.12
CA THR A 35 21.75 -12.27 -0.07
C THR A 35 22.31 -13.45 0.66
N ALA A 36 21.69 -13.81 1.77
CA ALA A 36 21.80 -15.17 2.30
C ALA A 36 21.69 -16.17 1.13
N ARG A 37 22.46 -17.20 1.12
CA ARG A 37 22.58 -18.19 0.02
C ARG A 37 21.26 -18.82 -0.43
N LEU A 38 20.20 -18.77 0.38
CA LEU A 38 18.84 -19.18 0.05
C LEU A 38 18.14 -18.15 -0.87
N THR A 39 18.74 -17.84 -2.00
CA THR A 39 18.08 -17.12 -3.11
C THR A 39 17.18 -18.09 -3.87
N GLN A 40 16.09 -18.49 -3.23
CA GLN A 40 15.03 -19.19 -3.94
C GLN A 40 14.35 -18.20 -4.88
N ARG A 41 14.20 -18.58 -6.15
CA ARG A 41 13.45 -17.79 -7.10
C ARG A 41 11.98 -17.82 -6.70
N GLU A 42 11.39 -16.62 -6.58
CA GLU A 42 9.96 -16.49 -6.28
C GLU A 42 9.15 -17.06 -7.45
N ILE A 43 8.19 -17.94 -7.15
CA ILE A 43 7.27 -18.53 -8.12
C ILE A 43 6.27 -17.47 -8.62
N VAL A 44 5.68 -16.71 -7.69
CA VAL A 44 4.82 -15.57 -8.02
C VAL A 44 5.70 -14.31 -8.04
N PRO A 45 6.00 -13.75 -9.22
CA PRO A 45 6.74 -12.50 -9.26
C PRO A 45 5.91 -11.37 -8.70
N ALA A 46 6.56 -10.50 -7.94
CA ALA A 46 5.95 -9.27 -7.51
C ALA A 46 5.68 -8.35 -8.72
N GLN A 47 4.53 -7.70 -8.71
CA GLN A 47 4.44 -6.41 -9.38
C GLN A 47 5.24 -5.41 -8.54
N SER A 48 6.18 -4.69 -9.12
CA SER A 48 7.01 -3.75 -8.34
C SER A 48 7.17 -2.41 -9.04
N LEU A 49 7.27 -1.36 -8.22
CA LEU A 49 7.71 -0.02 -8.58
C LEU A 49 8.91 0.30 -7.69
N LYS A 50 10.06 0.59 -8.29
CA LYS A 50 11.30 0.78 -7.55
C LYS A 50 12.21 1.84 -8.15
N GLY A 51 13.07 2.40 -7.29
CA GLY A 51 14.12 3.32 -7.69
C GLY A 51 13.58 4.52 -8.45
N VAL A 52 14.11 4.74 -9.65
CA VAL A 52 13.78 5.89 -10.50
C VAL A 52 12.32 5.87 -10.95
N ASP A 53 11.75 4.71 -11.26
CA ASP A 53 10.35 4.59 -11.71
C ASP A 53 9.38 5.04 -10.62
N LEU A 54 9.64 4.69 -9.36
CA LEU A 54 8.85 5.14 -8.23
C LEU A 54 8.99 6.65 -7.98
N GLN A 55 10.21 7.19 -8.10
CA GLN A 55 10.47 8.62 -7.86
C GLN A 55 9.90 9.54 -8.94
N ARG A 56 9.63 9.01 -10.14
CA ARG A 56 9.07 9.74 -11.27
C ARG A 56 7.55 9.88 -11.22
N LEU A 57 6.87 9.07 -10.41
CA LEU A 57 5.42 9.14 -10.29
C LEU A 57 4.95 10.44 -9.61
N ASN A 58 3.85 11.00 -10.10
CA ASN A 58 3.15 12.13 -9.45
C ASN A 58 2.37 11.68 -8.20
N SER A 59 2.92 10.74 -7.47
CA SER A 59 2.29 10.18 -6.28
C SER A 59 2.76 10.89 -5.02
N GLN A 60 1.84 11.21 -4.13
CA GLN A 60 2.14 11.92 -2.89
C GLN A 60 2.29 10.97 -1.68
N SER A 61 1.76 9.76 -1.80
CA SER A 61 1.79 8.72 -0.77
C SER A 61 1.94 7.33 -1.39
N ILE A 62 2.20 6.34 -0.55
CA ILE A 62 2.23 4.92 -0.97
C ILE A 62 0.89 4.49 -1.57
N ALA A 63 -0.23 4.97 -1.01
CA ALA A 63 -1.56 4.67 -1.54
C ALA A 63 -1.71 5.14 -3.00
N ASP A 64 -1.19 6.32 -3.33
CA ASP A 64 -1.26 6.86 -4.69
C ASP A 64 -0.42 6.04 -5.67
N ALA A 65 0.77 5.57 -5.25
CA ALA A 65 1.62 4.71 -6.06
C ALA A 65 1.00 3.33 -6.31
N LEU A 66 0.25 2.78 -5.35
CA LEU A 66 -0.43 1.49 -5.48
C LEU A 66 -1.55 1.50 -6.53
N ARG A 67 -2.08 2.66 -6.93
CA ARG A 67 -3.05 2.78 -8.03
C ARG A 67 -2.51 2.30 -9.38
N PHE A 68 -1.19 2.20 -9.51
CA PHE A 68 -0.51 1.72 -10.71
C PHE A 68 -0.19 0.22 -10.68
N PHE A 69 -0.84 -0.55 -9.82
CA PHE A 69 -0.74 -2.01 -9.77
C PHE A 69 -2.06 -2.64 -10.22
N SER A 70 -2.00 -3.69 -11.05
CA SER A 70 -3.20 -4.42 -11.46
C SER A 70 -3.84 -5.13 -10.27
N GLY A 71 -5.15 -5.26 -10.27
CA GLY A 71 -5.92 -5.88 -9.19
C GLY A 71 -6.11 -4.99 -7.95
N ILE A 72 -5.53 -3.78 -7.91
CA ILE A 72 -5.68 -2.83 -6.80
C ILE A 72 -6.83 -1.86 -7.04
N GLN A 73 -7.65 -1.67 -6.00
CA GLN A 73 -8.65 -0.62 -5.91
C GLN A 73 -8.34 0.29 -4.73
N LEU A 74 -8.14 1.58 -4.99
CA LEU A 74 -7.94 2.59 -3.95
C LEU A 74 -9.31 3.15 -3.53
N LYS A 75 -9.58 3.14 -2.23
CA LYS A 75 -10.66 3.91 -1.60
C LYS A 75 -10.06 5.20 -1.04
N ASP A 76 -10.42 6.33 -1.62
CA ASP A 76 -9.94 7.66 -1.24
C ASP A 76 -11.14 8.53 -0.80
N TYR A 77 -11.08 9.03 0.43
CA TYR A 77 -12.13 9.83 1.04
C TYR A 77 -11.92 11.35 0.87
N GLY A 78 -11.09 11.72 -0.08
CA GLY A 78 -10.97 13.07 -0.61
C GLY A 78 -9.75 13.86 -0.17
N GLY A 79 -9.00 14.35 -1.14
CA GLY A 79 -7.94 15.32 -0.98
C GLY A 79 -6.66 14.82 -0.31
N VAL A 80 -5.81 15.77 0.11
CA VAL A 80 -4.48 15.47 0.68
C VAL A 80 -4.59 14.83 2.06
N GLY A 81 -5.56 15.24 2.88
CA GLY A 81 -5.79 14.73 4.24
C GLY A 81 -6.74 13.53 4.32
N GLY A 82 -7.31 13.07 3.20
CA GLY A 82 -8.25 11.95 3.17
C GLY A 82 -7.63 10.62 3.60
N ILE A 83 -8.44 9.77 4.22
CA ILE A 83 -8.06 8.38 4.51
C ILE A 83 -7.94 7.63 3.20
N LYS A 84 -6.89 6.83 3.05
CA LYS A 84 -6.61 6.05 1.84
C LYS A 84 -6.35 4.60 2.17
N THR A 85 -7.27 3.72 1.76
CA THR A 85 -7.14 2.28 1.94
C THR A 85 -7.17 1.56 0.60
N VAL A 86 -6.55 0.41 0.51
CA VAL A 86 -6.47 -0.37 -0.72
C VAL A 86 -7.13 -1.73 -0.56
N ASP A 87 -7.76 -2.19 -1.62
CA ASP A 87 -8.36 -3.50 -1.77
C ASP A 87 -7.65 -4.23 -2.92
N ILE A 88 -7.42 -5.53 -2.75
CA ILE A 88 -6.84 -6.38 -3.77
C ILE A 88 -7.86 -7.37 -4.30
N ARG A 89 -8.04 -7.40 -5.65
CA ARG A 89 -8.91 -8.37 -6.33
C ARG A 89 -10.29 -8.51 -5.66
N SER A 90 -10.88 -7.40 -5.22
CA SER A 90 -12.21 -7.32 -4.59
C SER A 90 -12.39 -8.12 -3.29
N MET A 91 -11.32 -8.62 -2.69
CA MET A 91 -11.41 -9.41 -1.45
C MET A 91 -11.68 -8.55 -0.21
N GLY A 92 -11.44 -7.25 -0.30
CA GLY A 92 -11.61 -6.29 0.80
C GLY A 92 -10.28 -5.86 1.42
N THR A 93 -10.28 -4.66 1.97
CA THR A 93 -9.09 -4.02 2.54
C THR A 93 -8.48 -4.78 3.72
N HIS A 94 -9.25 -5.63 4.37
CA HIS A 94 -8.84 -6.42 5.55
C HIS A 94 -8.09 -7.72 5.20
N HIS A 95 -8.09 -8.13 3.94
CA HIS A 95 -7.41 -9.34 3.46
C HIS A 95 -6.00 -9.05 2.93
N LEU A 96 -5.57 -7.77 2.96
CA LEU A 96 -4.28 -7.32 2.46
C LEU A 96 -3.30 -7.11 3.62
N GLY A 97 -2.20 -7.86 3.62
CA GLY A 97 -1.06 -7.63 4.51
C GLY A 97 -0.17 -6.49 4.01
N ILE A 98 0.18 -5.54 4.86
CA ILE A 98 1.09 -4.43 4.55
C ILE A 98 2.36 -4.62 5.37
N PHE A 99 3.49 -4.81 4.70
CA PHE A 99 4.78 -5.07 5.32
C PHE A 99 5.73 -3.88 5.13
N TYR A 100 6.20 -3.30 6.22
CA TYR A 100 7.16 -2.21 6.20
C TYR A 100 8.53 -2.72 6.64
N ASP A 101 9.49 -2.75 5.70
CA ASP A 101 10.80 -3.40 5.84
C ASP A 101 10.73 -4.84 6.36
N GLY A 102 9.70 -5.60 5.92
CA GLY A 102 9.53 -7.01 6.18
C GLY A 102 8.82 -7.35 7.49
N ILE A 103 8.24 -6.36 8.19
CA ILE A 103 7.40 -6.59 9.37
C ILE A 103 6.00 -6.03 9.09
N GLU A 104 4.98 -6.82 9.35
CA GLU A 104 3.59 -6.45 9.12
C GLU A 104 3.16 -5.25 9.99
N LEU A 105 2.50 -4.28 9.36
CA LEU A 105 1.84 -3.19 10.05
C LEU A 105 0.47 -3.69 10.55
N GLY A 106 0.31 -3.77 11.86
CA GLY A 106 -0.92 -4.24 12.49
C GLY A 106 -1.89 -3.10 12.81
N ASN A 107 -3.19 -3.35 12.68
CA ASN A 107 -4.25 -2.51 13.24
C ASN A 107 -5.38 -3.41 13.74
N ALA A 108 -5.27 -3.89 14.97
CA ALA A 108 -6.27 -4.77 15.58
C ALA A 108 -7.60 -4.05 15.84
N GLN A 109 -7.61 -2.72 15.95
CA GLN A 109 -8.82 -1.92 16.14
C GLN A 109 -9.71 -1.95 14.91
N ASN A 110 -9.19 -1.55 13.73
CA ASN A 110 -9.97 -1.36 12.50
C ASN A 110 -9.61 -2.35 11.40
N GLY A 111 -8.49 -3.08 11.51
CA GLY A 111 -8.00 -4.01 10.50
C GLY A 111 -7.51 -3.36 9.20
N GLN A 112 -7.48 -2.04 9.11
CA GLN A 112 -7.10 -1.29 7.91
C GLN A 112 -5.94 -0.37 8.21
N ILE A 113 -5.01 -0.25 7.26
CA ILE A 113 -3.89 0.69 7.33
C ILE A 113 -4.18 1.85 6.39
N ASP A 114 -4.16 3.08 6.93
CA ASP A 114 -4.19 4.30 6.12
C ASP A 114 -2.84 4.51 5.44
N LEU A 115 -2.74 4.12 4.17
CA LEU A 115 -1.51 4.24 3.39
C LEU A 115 -1.22 5.68 2.94
N GLY A 116 -2.14 6.62 3.14
CA GLY A 116 -1.90 8.06 3.00
C GLY A 116 -0.90 8.62 4.01
N GLN A 117 -0.71 7.93 5.13
CA GLN A 117 0.23 8.32 6.19
C GLN A 117 1.71 8.08 5.81
N PHE A 118 2.00 7.26 4.79
CA PHE A 118 3.36 6.91 4.41
C PHE A 118 3.80 7.69 3.18
N SER A 119 4.90 8.43 3.33
CA SER A 119 5.55 9.20 2.27
C SER A 119 6.36 8.30 1.34
N LEU A 120 6.55 8.75 0.09
CA LEU A 120 7.44 8.09 -0.88
C LEU A 120 8.89 8.56 -0.79
N ASP A 121 9.21 9.61 -0.03
CA ASP A 121 10.53 10.27 -0.08
C ASP A 121 11.69 9.38 0.39
N ASN A 122 11.41 8.40 1.27
CA ASN A 122 12.41 7.44 1.76
C ASN A 122 12.11 6.00 1.30
N ILE A 123 11.30 5.80 0.27
CA ILE A 123 10.95 4.46 -0.23
C ILE A 123 11.82 4.12 -1.44
N ASP A 124 12.42 2.94 -1.43
CA ASP A 124 13.20 2.38 -2.53
C ASP A 124 12.34 1.47 -3.43
N GLU A 125 11.41 0.72 -2.83
CA GLU A 125 10.57 -0.23 -3.55
C GLU A 125 9.21 -0.43 -2.88
N ILE A 126 8.17 -0.54 -3.71
CA ILE A 126 6.86 -1.06 -3.36
C ILE A 126 6.62 -2.29 -4.22
N SER A 127 6.31 -3.42 -3.60
CA SER A 127 6.04 -4.69 -4.28
C SER A 127 4.72 -5.26 -3.85
N LEU A 128 3.91 -5.70 -4.81
CA LEU A 128 2.62 -6.34 -4.61
C LEU A 128 2.70 -7.80 -5.02
N TYR A 129 2.25 -8.69 -4.16
CA TYR A 129 2.07 -10.12 -4.43
C TYR A 129 0.58 -10.46 -4.42
N ASN A 130 0.10 -11.06 -5.49
CA ASN A 130 -1.22 -11.67 -5.55
C ASN A 130 -1.15 -13.00 -4.76
N GLY A 131 -1.80 -13.05 -3.60
CA GLY A 131 -1.62 -14.10 -2.62
C GLY A 131 -0.54 -13.74 -1.58
N GLN A 132 0.41 -14.61 -1.35
CA GLN A 132 1.57 -14.37 -0.48
C GLN A 132 2.86 -14.30 -1.30
N LYS A 133 3.90 -13.75 -0.71
CA LYS A 133 5.24 -13.88 -1.25
C LYS A 133 5.61 -15.38 -1.31
N SER A 134 6.00 -15.85 -2.49
CA SER A 134 6.38 -17.25 -2.69
C SER A 134 7.84 -17.52 -2.28
N ALA A 135 8.17 -17.15 -1.03
CA ALA A 135 9.44 -17.49 -0.38
C ALA A 135 9.13 -18.33 0.85
N ILE A 136 9.94 -19.32 1.16
CA ILE A 136 9.74 -20.14 2.36
C ILE A 136 10.41 -19.55 3.61
N PHE A 137 11.47 -18.76 3.44
CA PHE A 137 12.21 -18.13 4.51
C PHE A 137 11.61 -16.76 4.85
N GLN A 138 10.50 -16.78 5.57
CA GLN A 138 9.73 -15.60 5.96
C GLN A 138 8.97 -15.85 7.26
N PRO A 139 8.46 -14.80 7.96
CA PRO A 139 7.63 -14.92 9.15
C PRO A 139 6.39 -15.79 8.92
N ALA A 140 5.85 -16.37 10.01
CA ALA A 140 4.65 -17.19 9.91
C ALA A 140 3.43 -16.36 9.43
N SER A 141 3.30 -15.11 9.87
CA SER A 141 2.20 -14.20 9.47
C SER A 141 2.15 -13.94 7.96
N ASP A 142 3.31 -13.96 7.25
CA ASP A 142 3.36 -13.71 5.80
C ASP A 142 2.62 -14.79 4.98
N PHE A 143 2.45 -15.99 5.54
CA PHE A 143 1.69 -17.08 4.90
C PHE A 143 0.16 -16.91 5.02
N GLY A 144 -0.33 -16.00 5.86
CA GLY A 144 -1.76 -15.86 6.21
C GLY A 144 -2.60 -14.99 5.28
N ASN A 145 -2.00 -14.03 4.56
CA ASN A 145 -2.69 -12.96 3.84
C ASN A 145 -3.16 -13.39 2.46
N ALA A 146 -4.28 -12.84 1.98
CA ALA A 146 -4.81 -13.08 0.63
C ALA A 146 -4.09 -12.25 -0.44
N GLY A 147 -3.45 -11.17 -0.05
CA GLY A 147 -2.54 -10.36 -0.84
C GLY A 147 -1.54 -9.69 0.07
N SER A 148 -0.37 -9.32 -0.46
CA SER A 148 0.71 -8.75 0.35
C SER A 148 1.40 -7.59 -0.36
N VAL A 149 1.51 -6.45 0.32
CA VAL A 149 2.28 -5.29 -0.14
C VAL A 149 3.53 -5.16 0.74
N TYR A 150 4.69 -5.19 0.12
CA TYR A 150 5.97 -4.95 0.79
C TYR A 150 6.48 -3.56 0.44
N ILE A 151 6.71 -2.77 1.45
CA ILE A 151 7.27 -1.43 1.37
C ILE A 151 8.69 -1.51 1.90
N ARG A 152 9.66 -1.21 1.06
CA ARG A 152 11.06 -1.23 1.42
C ARG A 152 11.62 0.18 1.43
N THR A 153 12.19 0.59 2.56
CA THR A 153 12.86 1.88 2.66
C THR A 153 14.26 1.84 2.05
N ARG A 154 14.75 3.01 1.68
CA ARG A 154 16.08 3.20 1.10
C ARG A 154 17.15 2.77 2.09
N LYS A 155 18.12 1.99 1.62
CA LYS A 155 19.37 1.71 2.35
C LYS A 155 20.44 2.73 1.93
N PRO A 156 21.23 3.28 2.87
CA PRO A 156 22.30 4.20 2.55
C PRO A 156 23.31 3.61 1.57
N ARG A 157 23.66 4.38 0.54
CA ARG A 157 24.68 4.02 -0.44
C ARG A 157 25.65 5.17 -0.59
N PHE A 158 26.92 4.91 -0.35
CA PHE A 158 27.97 5.93 -0.35
C PHE A 158 28.86 5.72 -1.58
N THR A 159 29.06 6.77 -2.36
CA THR A 159 29.90 6.78 -3.56
C THR A 159 31.05 7.75 -3.39
N ASN A 160 32.11 7.62 -4.20
CA ASN A 160 33.22 8.57 -4.28
C ASN A 160 33.92 8.89 -2.95
N GLY A 161 34.05 7.90 -2.06
CA GLY A 161 34.72 8.09 -0.77
C GLY A 161 33.92 8.90 0.27
N LYS A 162 32.73 9.43 -0.07
CA LYS A 162 31.87 10.14 0.90
C LYS A 162 31.42 9.22 2.02
N SER A 163 31.39 9.76 3.24
CA SER A 163 30.87 9.08 4.43
C SER A 163 29.44 9.49 4.79
N TYR A 164 28.89 10.51 4.13
CA TYR A 164 27.54 11.01 4.34
C TYR A 164 26.86 11.41 3.04
N ASN A 165 25.54 11.41 3.05
CA ASN A 165 24.67 12.02 2.03
C ASN A 165 23.61 12.85 2.73
N ILE A 166 23.29 14.01 2.19
CA ILE A 166 22.19 14.85 2.65
C ILE A 166 21.32 15.16 1.43
N LYS A 167 19.99 14.98 1.58
CA LYS A 167 19.01 15.30 0.56
C LYS A 167 17.91 16.14 1.18
N LEU A 168 17.74 17.35 0.67
CA LEU A 168 16.68 18.27 1.07
C LEU A 168 15.69 18.41 -0.08
N LYS A 169 14.41 18.42 0.24
CA LYS A 169 13.34 18.55 -0.75
C LYS A 169 12.23 19.45 -0.22
N ALA A 170 11.79 20.37 -1.04
CA ALA A 170 10.66 21.25 -0.76
C ALA A 170 9.68 21.20 -1.93
N LYS A 171 8.39 21.06 -1.63
CA LYS A 171 7.29 21.15 -2.61
C LYS A 171 6.25 22.15 -2.12
N TYR A 172 5.70 22.91 -3.06
CA TYR A 172 4.58 23.83 -2.83
C TYR A 172 3.54 23.67 -3.95
N GLY A 173 2.27 23.78 -3.63
CA GLY A 173 1.25 23.65 -4.68
C GLY A 173 -0.19 23.96 -4.27
N SER A 174 -1.09 23.48 -5.08
CA SER A 174 -2.54 23.65 -4.90
C SER A 174 -2.99 23.23 -3.51
N SER A 175 -4.08 23.85 -3.02
CA SER A 175 -4.61 23.68 -1.66
C SER A 175 -3.63 24.12 -0.57
N ASP A 176 -2.79 25.13 -0.86
CA ASP A 176 -1.73 25.64 0.04
C ASP A 176 -0.82 24.50 0.58
N LEU A 177 -0.61 23.48 -0.24
CA LEU A 177 0.23 22.36 0.15
C LEU A 177 1.68 22.81 0.27
N VAL A 178 2.29 22.56 1.42
CA VAL A 178 3.73 22.67 1.66
C VAL A 178 4.23 21.32 2.17
N ARG A 179 5.25 20.78 1.52
CA ARG A 179 5.94 19.59 1.98
C ARG A 179 7.44 19.85 2.02
N LEU A 180 8.02 19.63 3.18
CA LEU A 180 9.46 19.74 3.40
C LEU A 180 9.97 18.40 3.85
N SER A 181 11.04 17.89 3.24
CA SER A 181 11.70 16.67 3.71
C SER A 181 13.22 16.82 3.73
N ALA A 182 13.84 16.13 4.69
CA ALA A 182 15.27 16.06 4.86
C ALA A 182 15.66 14.61 5.12
N LEU A 183 16.54 14.07 4.29
CA LEU A 183 17.17 12.77 4.46
C LEU A 183 18.65 13.00 4.75
N TRP A 184 19.13 12.45 5.86
CA TRP A 184 20.53 12.36 6.21
C TRP A 184 20.93 10.90 6.32
N GLU A 185 22.02 10.52 5.66
CA GLU A 185 22.63 9.20 5.70
C GLU A 185 24.08 9.32 6.11
N GLN A 186 24.54 8.47 7.02
CA GLN A 186 25.91 8.47 7.55
C GLN A 186 26.49 7.07 7.61
N ARG A 187 27.71 6.92 7.11
CA ARG A 187 28.53 5.74 7.35
C ARG A 187 29.23 5.90 8.69
N LEU A 188 28.93 5.04 9.65
CA LEU A 188 29.55 5.05 10.98
C LEU A 188 30.82 4.20 10.99
N SER A 189 30.83 3.10 10.24
CA SER A 189 31.98 2.21 10.04
C SER A 189 31.87 1.48 8.69
N SER A 190 32.80 0.60 8.39
CA SER A 190 32.72 -0.28 7.22
C SER A 190 31.48 -1.20 7.25
N ALA A 191 30.97 -1.52 8.43
CA ALA A 191 29.88 -2.46 8.64
C ALA A 191 28.56 -1.79 9.10
N VAL A 192 28.58 -0.54 9.55
CA VAL A 192 27.41 0.13 10.15
C VAL A 192 27.13 1.46 9.46
N SER A 193 25.88 1.66 9.08
CA SER A 193 25.35 2.92 8.54
C SER A 193 24.05 3.31 9.22
N THR A 194 23.75 4.60 9.22
CA THR A 194 22.50 5.14 9.76
C THR A 194 21.85 6.07 8.76
N SER A 195 20.53 6.22 8.84
CA SER A 195 19.77 7.21 8.10
C SER A 195 18.66 7.80 8.95
N LEU A 196 18.41 9.09 8.76
CA LEU A 196 17.31 9.84 9.36
C LEU A 196 16.56 10.55 8.25
N ASN A 197 15.28 10.24 8.09
CA ASN A 197 14.37 10.98 7.22
C ASN A 197 13.34 11.71 8.09
N ALA A 198 13.23 13.02 7.91
CA ALA A 198 12.23 13.85 8.56
C ALA A 198 11.38 14.56 7.49
N GLU A 199 10.07 14.59 7.68
CA GLU A 199 9.13 15.24 6.76
C GLU A 199 8.09 16.04 7.53
N HIS A 200 7.80 17.26 7.05
CA HIS A 200 6.69 18.09 7.47
C HIS A 200 5.75 18.33 6.29
N LEU A 201 4.47 18.08 6.49
CA LEU A 201 3.40 18.30 5.52
C LEU A 201 2.34 19.21 6.13
N THR A 202 1.94 20.25 5.40
CA THR A 202 0.74 21.02 5.70
C THR A 202 -0.04 21.34 4.43
N SER A 203 -1.37 21.37 4.52
CA SER A 203 -2.26 21.75 3.43
C SER A 203 -3.55 22.31 4.01
N SER A 204 -4.15 23.30 3.35
CA SER A 204 -5.51 23.77 3.67
C SER A 204 -6.59 22.78 3.22
N GLY A 205 -6.26 21.85 2.33
CA GLY A 205 -7.17 20.88 1.75
C GLY A 205 -8.35 21.49 0.98
N LYS A 206 -8.29 22.79 0.65
CA LYS A 206 -9.37 23.50 -0.04
C LYS A 206 -9.23 23.31 -1.55
N TYR A 207 -10.29 22.85 -2.21
CA TYR A 207 -10.38 22.78 -3.67
C TYR A 207 -11.82 22.97 -4.13
N LYS A 208 -11.99 23.44 -5.38
CA LYS A 208 -13.30 23.57 -6.01
C LYS A 208 -13.82 22.20 -6.43
N PHE A 209 -15.10 21.95 -6.18
CA PHE A 209 -15.81 20.76 -6.63
C PHE A 209 -17.18 21.15 -7.17
N ASN A 210 -17.78 20.25 -7.98
CA ASN A 210 -19.17 20.35 -8.41
C ASN A 210 -19.95 19.19 -7.79
N TYR A 211 -21.09 19.49 -7.19
CA TYR A 211 -22.03 18.52 -6.64
C TYR A 211 -23.34 18.63 -7.38
N ARG A 212 -23.61 17.66 -8.25
CA ARG A 212 -24.84 17.57 -9.01
C ARG A 212 -25.59 16.31 -8.63
N ARG A 213 -26.88 16.46 -8.36
CA ARG A 213 -27.81 15.36 -8.08
C ARG A 213 -29.06 15.52 -8.92
N VAL A 214 -29.51 14.41 -9.45
CA VAL A 214 -30.71 14.31 -10.25
C VAL A 214 -31.68 13.39 -9.53
N THR A 215 -32.95 13.77 -9.45
CA THR A 215 -34.01 12.91 -8.89
C THR A 215 -34.24 11.69 -9.78
N PRO A 216 -34.89 10.62 -9.30
CA PRO A 216 -35.27 9.49 -10.13
C PRO A 216 -36.11 9.85 -11.37
N SER A 217 -36.84 10.97 -11.33
CA SER A 217 -37.62 11.53 -12.44
C SER A 217 -36.79 12.34 -13.45
N GLY A 218 -35.46 12.43 -13.27
CA GLY A 218 -34.57 13.18 -14.17
C GLY A 218 -34.46 14.69 -13.88
N VAL A 219 -35.14 15.20 -12.85
CA VAL A 219 -35.06 16.61 -12.46
C VAL A 219 -33.78 16.88 -11.65
N VAL A 220 -33.08 17.97 -11.95
CA VAL A 220 -31.89 18.40 -11.18
C VAL A 220 -32.33 18.88 -9.81
N ALA A 221 -31.97 18.14 -8.76
CA ALA A 221 -32.24 18.53 -7.37
C ALA A 221 -31.21 19.53 -6.85
N TYR A 222 -29.92 19.31 -7.18
CA TYR A 222 -28.79 20.17 -6.83
C TYR A 222 -27.80 20.25 -7.99
N ASP A 223 -27.30 21.44 -8.27
CA ASP A 223 -26.16 21.69 -9.15
C ASP A 223 -25.34 22.81 -8.51
N THR A 224 -24.41 22.44 -7.64
CA THR A 224 -23.68 23.36 -6.78
C THR A 224 -22.20 23.28 -7.09
N THR A 225 -21.59 24.42 -7.38
CA THR A 225 -20.13 24.56 -7.40
C THR A 225 -19.69 25.27 -6.12
N ALA A 226 -18.87 24.60 -5.32
CA ALA A 226 -18.43 25.12 -4.03
C ALA A 226 -16.96 24.79 -3.76
N VAL A 227 -16.43 25.29 -2.65
CA VAL A 227 -15.08 24.98 -2.18
C VAL A 227 -15.18 23.99 -1.04
N ARG A 228 -14.52 22.85 -1.18
CA ARG A 228 -14.41 21.82 -0.13
C ARG A 228 -13.78 22.44 1.12
N GLN A 229 -14.38 22.20 2.27
CA GLN A 229 -13.94 22.70 3.57
C GLN A 229 -13.53 21.51 4.46
N ASN A 230 -12.78 21.80 5.54
CA ASN A 230 -12.39 20.82 6.54
C ASN A 230 -11.64 19.61 5.95
N GLY A 231 -10.80 19.87 4.95
CA GLY A 231 -9.87 18.86 4.37
C GLY A 231 -8.41 19.15 4.70
N ASP A 232 -8.17 20.07 5.65
CA ASP A 232 -6.84 20.47 6.07
C ASP A 232 -6.10 19.33 6.77
N ILE A 233 -4.77 19.35 6.63
CA ILE A 233 -3.87 18.43 7.31
C ILE A 233 -2.59 19.13 7.73
N ARG A 234 -2.09 18.75 8.89
CA ARG A 234 -0.71 18.98 9.34
C ARG A 234 -0.17 17.64 9.81
N ALA A 235 0.98 17.22 9.28
CA ALA A 235 1.59 15.96 9.64
C ALA A 235 3.12 16.08 9.71
N ASP A 236 3.70 15.40 10.71
CA ASP A 236 5.14 15.26 10.91
C ASP A 236 5.50 13.79 10.90
N ARG A 237 6.59 13.42 10.18
CA ARG A 237 7.11 12.04 10.08
C ARG A 237 8.59 12.02 10.37
N ILE A 238 9.02 11.01 11.11
CA ILE A 238 10.43 10.71 11.35
C ILE A 238 10.64 9.23 11.15
N ASP A 239 11.61 8.87 10.33
CA ASP A 239 12.04 7.49 10.07
C ASP A 239 13.57 7.43 10.32
N PHE A 240 13.97 6.76 11.40
CA PHE A 240 15.36 6.58 11.76
C PHE A 240 15.76 5.12 11.63
N ASN A 241 16.87 4.85 10.95
CA ASN A 241 17.37 3.50 10.71
C ASN A 241 18.83 3.38 11.09
N VAL A 242 19.18 2.25 11.67
CA VAL A 242 20.56 1.78 11.81
C VAL A 242 20.66 0.43 11.12
N ASN A 243 21.60 0.31 10.18
CA ASN A 243 21.84 -0.89 9.42
C ASN A 243 23.23 -1.42 9.74
N GLY A 244 23.34 -2.71 10.02
CA GLY A 244 24.60 -3.39 10.26
C GLY A 244 24.79 -4.57 9.32
N ILE A 245 26.00 -4.71 8.79
CA ILE A 245 26.43 -5.86 7.98
C ILE A 245 27.21 -6.78 8.91
N LEU A 246 26.90 -8.08 8.83
CA LEU A 246 27.57 -9.14 9.57
C LEU A 246 28.26 -10.07 8.57
N GLN A 247 29.21 -10.84 9.05
CA GLN A 247 29.71 -11.97 8.28
C GLN A 247 28.55 -12.95 8.03
N ARG A 248 28.13 -13.08 6.77
CA ARG A 248 27.00 -13.94 6.32
C ARG A 248 25.64 -13.52 6.89
N GLY A 249 25.41 -12.20 7.03
CA GLY A 249 24.13 -11.71 7.53
C GLY A 249 24.06 -10.21 7.65
N TYR A 250 22.96 -9.74 8.20
CA TYR A 250 22.73 -8.32 8.47
C TYR A 250 21.73 -8.13 9.61
N TRP A 251 21.70 -6.95 10.17
CA TRP A 251 20.64 -6.49 11.07
C TRP A 251 20.23 -5.07 10.73
N ASN A 252 19.00 -4.75 11.09
CA ASN A 252 18.43 -3.42 10.94
C ASN A 252 17.55 -3.11 12.13
N THR A 253 17.73 -1.91 12.70
CA THR A 253 16.83 -1.35 13.70
C THR A 253 16.22 -0.09 13.15
N LYS A 254 14.90 0.02 13.25
CA LYS A 254 14.12 1.15 12.78
C LYS A 254 13.27 1.74 13.89
N VAL A 255 13.20 3.07 13.92
CA VAL A 255 12.26 3.84 14.73
C VAL A 255 11.42 4.67 13.77
N TYR A 256 10.12 4.57 13.85
CA TYR A 256 9.16 5.34 13.06
C TYR A 256 8.25 6.14 13.97
N PHE A 257 8.08 7.41 13.64
CA PHE A 257 7.15 8.31 14.31
C PHE A 257 6.32 9.06 13.27
N TYR A 258 5.03 9.13 13.50
CA TYR A 258 4.08 9.92 12.73
C TYR A 258 3.11 10.59 13.68
N ASN A 259 2.92 11.89 13.50
CA ASN A 259 1.90 12.66 14.21
C ASN A 259 1.14 13.53 13.21
N SER A 260 -0.19 13.51 13.28
CA SER A 260 -1.02 14.33 12.41
C SER A 260 -2.24 14.88 13.10
N GLN A 261 -2.72 15.99 12.57
CA GLN A 261 -4.04 16.54 12.82
C GLN A 261 -4.68 16.90 11.49
N ARG A 262 -5.90 16.43 11.27
CA ARG A 262 -6.62 16.64 10.02
C ARG A 262 -8.11 16.88 10.24
N GLY A 263 -8.70 17.62 9.33
CA GLY A 263 -10.13 17.69 9.15
C GLY A 263 -10.62 16.46 8.38
N ILE A 264 -11.82 16.02 8.70
CA ILE A 264 -12.56 15.01 7.94
C ILE A 264 -13.71 15.72 7.25
N PRO A 265 -13.63 15.96 5.93
CA PRO A 265 -14.66 16.75 5.26
C PRO A 265 -16.01 16.04 5.18
N GLY A 266 -16.06 14.73 5.40
CA GLY A 266 -17.27 13.90 5.38
C GLY A 266 -17.93 13.79 4.00
N ALA A 267 -18.98 13.01 3.89
CA ALA A 267 -19.79 12.90 2.68
C ALA A 267 -20.67 14.13 2.48
N ILE A 268 -20.90 14.54 1.22
CA ILE A 268 -21.88 15.56 0.88
C ILE A 268 -23.25 14.91 0.77
N VAL A 269 -24.13 15.24 1.71
CA VAL A 269 -25.51 14.72 1.75
C VAL A 269 -26.46 15.92 1.84
N ASN A 270 -27.52 15.94 1.04
CA ASN A 270 -28.52 17.01 1.00
C ASN A 270 -27.90 18.42 0.84
N ASN A 271 -26.90 18.54 -0.02
CA ASN A 271 -26.16 19.79 -0.27
C ASN A 271 -25.43 20.36 0.95
N VAL A 272 -25.14 19.54 1.96
CA VAL A 272 -24.35 19.90 3.14
C VAL A 272 -22.91 19.41 2.94
N TRP A 273 -21.94 20.34 2.81
CA TRP A 273 -20.51 20.06 2.58
C TRP A 273 -19.58 20.71 3.62
N ARG A 274 -20.15 21.31 4.65
CA ARG A 274 -19.39 21.91 5.75
C ARG A 274 -19.55 21.02 6.98
N ARG A 275 -18.57 20.16 7.22
CA ARG A 275 -18.50 19.25 8.35
C ARG A 275 -17.40 19.69 9.30
N GLY A 276 -17.55 19.43 10.60
CA GLY A 276 -16.62 19.84 11.63
C GLY A 276 -15.81 18.70 12.25
N GLU A 277 -15.87 17.50 11.66
CA GLU A 277 -15.18 16.33 12.18
C GLU A 277 -13.66 16.49 12.08
N ARG A 278 -12.94 16.09 13.14
CA ARG A 278 -11.48 16.20 13.23
C ARG A 278 -10.91 14.87 13.68
N GLN A 279 -9.70 14.56 13.21
CA GLN A 279 -8.93 13.40 13.65
C GLN A 279 -7.48 13.77 13.90
N GLY A 280 -6.97 13.34 15.04
CA GLY A 280 -5.54 13.37 15.35
C GLY A 280 -5.01 11.94 15.46
N ASP A 281 -3.88 11.65 14.81
CA ASP A 281 -3.22 10.35 14.85
C ASP A 281 -1.79 10.49 15.35
N LEU A 282 -1.36 9.58 16.22
CA LEU A 282 0.02 9.41 16.60
C LEU A 282 0.38 7.94 16.46
N ASN A 283 1.36 7.66 15.59
CA ASN A 283 1.86 6.31 15.34
C ASN A 283 3.35 6.27 15.68
N PHE A 284 3.72 5.38 16.57
CA PHE A 284 5.10 5.15 16.95
C PHE A 284 5.37 3.66 16.91
N PHE A 285 6.47 3.26 16.28
CA PHE A 285 6.96 1.90 16.42
C PHE A 285 8.48 1.82 16.36
N VAL A 286 8.99 0.83 17.08
CA VAL A 286 10.38 0.39 17.00
C VAL A 286 10.37 -1.05 16.51
N GLN A 287 11.19 -1.33 15.50
CA GLN A 287 11.32 -2.69 14.97
C GLN A 287 12.77 -3.05 14.74
N ASN A 288 13.06 -4.34 14.91
CA ASN A 288 14.39 -4.91 14.65
C ASN A 288 14.25 -6.12 13.76
N ARG A 289 15.19 -6.27 12.84
CA ARG A 289 15.37 -7.44 12.00
C ARG A 289 16.81 -7.89 12.09
N PHE A 290 17.00 -9.17 12.38
CA PHE A 290 18.28 -9.85 12.35
C PHE A 290 18.17 -11.06 11.43
N GLN A 291 19.13 -11.25 10.52
CA GLN A 291 19.20 -12.39 9.63
C GLN A 291 20.65 -12.84 9.51
N LYS A 292 20.89 -14.15 9.62
CA LYS A 292 22.23 -14.73 9.51
C LYS A 292 22.19 -16.16 8.98
N ASP A 293 23.14 -16.48 8.12
CA ASP A 293 23.46 -17.88 7.76
C ASP A 293 24.42 -18.42 8.82
N ILE A 294 23.94 -19.36 9.62
CA ILE A 294 24.70 -19.99 10.69
C ILE A 294 25.69 -21.00 10.10
N THR A 295 25.22 -21.78 9.12
CA THR A 295 26.02 -22.70 8.32
C THR A 295 25.75 -22.47 6.85
N ASP A 296 26.38 -23.25 5.95
CA ASP A 296 26.08 -23.20 4.52
C ASP A 296 24.67 -23.67 4.17
N ARG A 297 24.03 -24.44 5.06
CA ARG A 297 22.70 -25.00 4.85
C ARG A 297 21.64 -24.48 5.79
N PHE A 298 22.02 -23.76 6.86
CA PHE A 298 21.07 -23.30 7.87
C PHE A 298 21.10 -21.79 8.01
N SER A 299 19.96 -21.16 7.77
CA SER A 299 19.72 -19.72 7.90
C SER A 299 18.66 -19.44 8.96
N THR A 300 18.86 -18.41 9.75
CA THR A 300 17.89 -17.94 10.77
C THR A 300 17.59 -16.47 10.60
N GLN A 301 16.35 -16.09 10.89
CA GLN A 301 15.87 -14.72 10.93
C GLN A 301 15.06 -14.48 12.21
N TRP A 302 15.28 -13.34 12.83
CA TRP A 302 14.53 -12.89 14.01
C TRP A 302 13.99 -11.51 13.76
N LEU A 303 12.71 -11.31 14.11
CA LEU A 303 12.04 -10.02 14.03
C LEU A 303 11.44 -9.69 15.39
N ALA A 304 11.52 -8.41 15.76
CA ALA A 304 10.85 -7.89 16.94
C ALA A 304 10.23 -6.53 16.61
N LYS A 305 9.05 -6.23 17.15
CA LYS A 305 8.39 -4.94 17.01
C LYS A 305 7.61 -4.60 18.27
N TYR A 306 7.72 -3.36 18.70
CA TYR A 306 6.77 -2.73 19.60
C TYR A 306 6.14 -1.54 18.90
N ALA A 307 4.82 -1.41 18.96
CA ALA A 307 4.09 -0.32 18.37
C ALA A 307 3.05 0.26 19.33
N PHE A 308 2.90 1.58 19.25
CA PHE A 308 1.89 2.34 19.97
C PHE A 308 1.18 3.26 18.97
N TYR A 309 -0.14 3.16 18.93
CA TYR A 309 -0.99 3.98 18.08
C TYR A 309 -2.01 4.70 18.92
N ARG A 310 -2.22 5.98 18.66
CA ARG A 310 -3.28 6.78 19.29
C ARG A 310 -4.09 7.48 18.21
N THR A 311 -5.40 7.34 18.29
CA THR A 311 -6.35 8.09 17.46
C THR A 311 -7.26 8.89 18.36
N HIS A 312 -7.42 10.17 18.07
CA HIS A 312 -8.37 11.07 18.70
C HIS A 312 -9.36 11.57 17.65
N TYR A 313 -10.61 11.16 17.76
CA TYR A 313 -11.70 11.55 16.87
C TYR A 313 -12.66 12.47 17.58
N VAL A 314 -12.97 13.63 16.96
CA VAL A 314 -13.88 14.63 17.50
C VAL A 314 -14.95 14.96 16.46
N ASN A 315 -16.22 14.82 16.83
CA ASN A 315 -17.36 15.33 16.09
C ASN A 315 -18.19 16.23 17.00
N LYS A 316 -18.26 17.53 16.68
CA LYS A 316 -19.03 18.53 17.43
C LYS A 316 -20.39 18.83 16.79
N ASP A 317 -20.74 18.15 15.69
CA ASP A 317 -22.00 18.36 14.98
C ASP A 317 -23.16 17.79 15.78
N THR A 318 -24.00 18.66 16.33
CA THR A 318 -25.19 18.29 17.13
C THR A 318 -26.33 17.71 16.28
N THR A 319 -26.27 17.87 14.94
CA THR A 319 -27.23 17.23 14.01
C THR A 319 -26.89 15.75 13.77
N GLN A 320 -25.72 15.32 14.21
CA GLN A 320 -25.26 13.94 14.26
C GLN A 320 -25.03 13.51 15.70
N LEU A 321 -24.47 12.32 15.91
CA LEU A 321 -24.05 11.90 17.24
C LEU A 321 -22.74 12.59 17.62
N PRO A 322 -22.72 13.55 18.56
CA PRO A 322 -21.49 14.17 19.01
C PRO A 322 -20.54 13.12 19.59
N ALA A 323 -19.26 13.23 19.29
CA ALA A 323 -18.25 12.29 19.77
C ALA A 323 -16.95 13.04 20.10
N ASP A 324 -16.30 12.63 21.18
CA ASP A 324 -14.93 12.99 21.54
C ASP A 324 -14.26 11.71 22.07
N ASN A 325 -13.75 10.89 21.15
CA ASN A 325 -13.30 9.54 21.47
C ASN A 325 -11.80 9.42 21.25
N ARG A 326 -11.11 8.86 22.21
CA ARG A 326 -9.68 8.52 22.12
C ARG A 326 -9.49 7.02 22.20
N PHE A 327 -8.60 6.54 21.34
CA PHE A 327 -8.23 5.12 21.28
C PHE A 327 -6.71 5.00 21.39
N TRP A 328 -6.24 4.01 22.15
CA TRP A 328 -4.83 3.69 22.33
C TRP A 328 -4.63 2.21 22.06
N GLN A 329 -3.90 1.90 21.00
CA GLN A 329 -3.55 0.53 20.65
C GLN A 329 -2.07 0.29 20.94
N GLN A 330 -1.76 -0.85 21.53
CA GLN A 330 -0.40 -1.36 21.72
C GLN A 330 -0.26 -2.68 20.98
N GLU A 331 0.91 -2.89 20.37
CA GLU A 331 1.26 -4.16 19.73
C GLU A 331 2.67 -4.56 20.13
N PHE A 332 2.85 -5.82 20.49
CA PHE A 332 4.15 -6.46 20.63
C PHE A 332 4.19 -7.67 19.70
N TYR A 333 5.25 -7.79 18.90
CA TYR A 333 5.44 -8.84 17.91
C TYR A 333 6.83 -9.41 17.99
N LEU A 334 6.94 -10.74 18.01
CA LEU A 334 8.18 -11.49 17.90
C LEU A 334 8.02 -12.56 16.83
N SER A 335 9.05 -12.77 16.03
CA SER A 335 9.09 -13.82 15.00
C SER A 335 10.47 -14.46 14.95
N THR A 336 10.48 -15.78 14.76
CA THR A 336 11.68 -16.53 14.34
C THR A 336 11.34 -17.34 13.11
N SER A 337 12.20 -17.28 12.12
CA SER A 337 12.11 -18.10 10.90
C SER A 337 13.42 -18.83 10.71
N ASN A 338 13.36 -20.12 10.43
CA ASN A 338 14.52 -20.98 10.28
C ASN A 338 14.35 -21.77 8.99
N ALA A 339 15.37 -21.76 8.14
CA ALA A 339 15.38 -22.49 6.88
C ALA A 339 16.58 -23.40 6.79
N TYR A 340 16.36 -24.60 6.27
CA TYR A 340 17.38 -25.62 6.11
C TYR A 340 17.37 -26.17 4.67
N GLU A 341 18.54 -26.18 4.02
CA GLU A 341 18.75 -26.76 2.72
C GLU A 341 19.08 -28.25 2.87
N ILE A 342 18.11 -29.12 2.57
CA ILE A 342 18.25 -30.56 2.64
C ILE A 342 19.15 -31.01 1.49
N LEU A 343 18.82 -30.54 0.29
CA LEU A 343 19.57 -30.74 -0.95
C LEU A 343 19.71 -29.39 -1.68
N PRO A 344 20.67 -29.23 -2.62
CA PRO A 344 20.85 -27.98 -3.37
C PRO A 344 19.57 -27.46 -4.06
N ASN A 345 18.60 -28.32 -4.30
CA ASN A 345 17.33 -28.03 -4.97
C ASN A 345 16.11 -28.27 -4.07
N TRP A 346 16.29 -28.59 -2.80
CA TRP A 346 15.20 -28.84 -1.88
C TRP A 346 15.47 -28.23 -0.50
N SER A 347 14.62 -27.30 -0.10
CA SER A 347 14.71 -26.60 1.18
C SER A 347 13.40 -26.69 1.96
N ILE A 348 13.52 -26.66 3.27
CA ILE A 348 12.39 -26.57 4.20
C ILE A 348 12.55 -25.38 5.11
N SER A 349 11.45 -24.85 5.64
CA SER A 349 11.47 -23.84 6.68
C SER A 349 10.40 -24.07 7.74
N ALA A 350 10.70 -23.60 8.95
CA ALA A 350 9.77 -23.50 10.07
C ALA A 350 9.84 -22.09 10.64
N SER A 351 8.67 -21.48 10.88
CA SER A 351 8.58 -20.16 11.49
C SER A 351 7.56 -20.14 12.61
N TYR A 352 7.84 -19.33 13.61
CA TYR A 352 6.93 -19.09 14.73
C TYR A 352 6.82 -17.59 14.97
N ASP A 353 5.57 -17.10 15.07
CA ASP A 353 5.25 -15.72 15.37
C ASP A 353 4.37 -15.65 16.63
N PHE A 354 4.70 -14.72 17.50
CA PHE A 354 3.89 -14.30 18.62
C PHE A 354 3.46 -12.86 18.44
N ARG A 355 2.16 -12.56 18.56
CA ARG A 355 1.62 -11.20 18.53
C ARG A 355 0.68 -10.97 19.71
N TRP A 356 0.90 -9.88 20.40
CA TRP A 356 0.03 -9.36 21.44
C TRP A 356 -0.49 -7.98 21.03
N ASN A 357 -1.80 -7.81 21.09
CA ASN A 357 -2.47 -6.55 20.82
C ASN A 357 -3.38 -6.19 22.01
N LYS A 358 -3.37 -4.92 22.39
CA LYS A 358 -4.27 -4.36 23.41
C LYS A 358 -4.88 -3.07 22.89
N LEU A 359 -6.19 -2.89 23.09
CA LEU A 359 -6.92 -1.67 22.77
C LEU A 359 -7.52 -1.08 24.04
N ASN A 360 -7.24 0.20 24.28
CA ASN A 360 -7.88 1.02 25.29
C ASN A 360 -8.67 2.14 24.61
N ALA A 361 -9.76 2.59 25.24
CA ALA A 361 -10.55 3.74 24.78
C ALA A 361 -11.20 4.45 25.98
N ASP A 362 -11.55 5.72 25.80
CA ASP A 362 -12.33 6.50 26.75
C ASP A 362 -13.84 6.52 26.45
N THR A 363 -14.28 5.59 25.59
CA THR A 363 -15.70 5.45 25.25
C THR A 363 -16.49 4.75 26.36
N TYR A 364 -17.77 5.12 26.46
CA TYR A 364 -18.67 4.54 27.46
C TYR A 364 -18.77 3.01 27.35
N ARG A 365 -18.64 2.31 28.49
CA ARG A 365 -18.70 0.84 28.59
C ARG A 365 -17.72 0.09 27.68
N PHE A 366 -16.56 0.64 27.44
CA PHE A 366 -15.52 -0.05 26.67
C PHE A 366 -14.98 -1.26 27.42
N VAL A 367 -14.62 -2.32 26.71
CA VAL A 367 -14.31 -3.64 27.33
C VAL A 367 -12.81 -3.97 27.34
N PHE A 368 -11.95 -3.05 26.89
CA PHE A 368 -10.49 -3.13 26.92
C PHE A 368 -9.95 -4.48 26.42
N PRO A 369 -10.21 -4.86 25.15
CA PRO A 369 -9.83 -6.16 24.65
C PRO A 369 -8.31 -6.31 24.50
N THR A 370 -7.85 -7.54 24.76
CA THR A 370 -6.47 -7.97 24.54
C THR A 370 -6.50 -9.25 23.73
N ARG A 371 -5.71 -9.30 22.63
CA ARG A 371 -5.59 -10.46 21.74
C ARG A 371 -4.19 -11.05 21.78
N PHE A 372 -4.12 -12.36 21.94
CA PHE A 372 -2.91 -13.15 21.80
C PHE A 372 -3.02 -14.01 20.56
N SER A 373 -2.03 -13.93 19.68
CA SER A 373 -1.97 -14.73 18.45
C SER A 373 -0.64 -15.48 18.41
N ASN A 374 -0.72 -16.81 18.33
CA ASN A 374 0.41 -17.68 18.10
C ASN A 374 0.27 -18.30 16.71
N MET A 375 1.28 -18.17 15.86
CA MET A 375 1.26 -18.63 14.49
C MET A 375 2.48 -19.51 14.25
N ILE A 376 2.26 -20.68 13.67
CA ILE A 376 3.32 -21.65 13.34
C ILE A 376 3.18 -21.98 11.86
N SER A 377 4.25 -21.82 11.09
CA SER A 377 4.26 -22.21 9.68
C SER A 377 5.34 -23.25 9.40
N LEU A 378 4.99 -24.17 8.52
CA LEU A 378 5.92 -25.10 7.89
C LEU A 378 5.83 -24.90 6.38
N ALA A 379 6.97 -24.79 5.72
CA ALA A 379 7.01 -24.63 4.27
C ALA A 379 8.17 -25.43 3.66
N THR A 380 7.99 -25.78 2.39
CA THR A 380 8.99 -26.50 1.60
C THR A 380 9.05 -25.89 0.20
N ALA A 381 10.24 -25.90 -0.40
CA ALA A 381 10.44 -25.49 -1.77
C ALA A 381 11.38 -26.48 -2.48
N PHE A 382 10.94 -26.90 -3.64
CA PHE A 382 11.69 -27.78 -4.54
C PHE A 382 11.85 -27.11 -5.91
N GLU A 383 13.07 -27.11 -6.44
CA GLU A 383 13.38 -26.51 -7.74
C GLU A 383 14.07 -27.55 -8.64
N ALA A 384 13.46 -27.83 -9.79
CA ALA A 384 14.05 -28.61 -10.88
C ALA A 384 14.05 -27.79 -12.18
N ARG A 385 14.73 -28.25 -13.19
CA ARG A 385 14.88 -27.53 -14.48
C ARG A 385 13.55 -27.16 -15.13
N PHE A 386 12.54 -27.99 -14.99
CA PHE A 386 11.25 -27.88 -15.68
C PHE A 386 10.08 -27.59 -14.73
N ILE A 387 10.30 -27.62 -13.42
CA ILE A 387 9.26 -27.37 -12.42
C ILE A 387 9.84 -26.79 -11.14
N ARG A 388 9.14 -25.83 -10.55
CA ARG A 388 9.37 -25.32 -9.20
C ARG A 388 8.11 -25.48 -8.40
N ILE A 389 8.21 -26.03 -7.21
CA ILE A 389 7.06 -26.28 -6.33
C ILE A 389 7.36 -25.67 -4.97
N GLN A 390 6.38 -25.00 -4.42
CA GLN A 390 6.41 -24.51 -3.04
C GLN A 390 5.10 -24.82 -2.35
N GLY A 391 5.18 -25.52 -1.23
CA GLY A 391 4.07 -25.81 -0.35
C GLY A 391 4.25 -25.15 1.00
N SER A 392 3.15 -24.70 1.62
CA SER A 392 3.17 -24.19 3.00
C SER A 392 1.86 -24.47 3.72
N VAL A 393 1.95 -24.59 5.04
CA VAL A 393 0.80 -24.66 5.94
C VAL A 393 1.06 -23.73 7.12
N LEU A 394 0.13 -22.83 7.39
CA LEU A 394 0.12 -21.98 8.56
C LEU A 394 -0.98 -22.45 9.53
N ALA A 395 -0.62 -22.68 10.79
CA ALA A 395 -1.53 -22.88 11.91
C ALA A 395 -1.58 -21.61 12.77
N SER A 396 -2.76 -21.07 13.01
CA SER A 396 -2.98 -19.87 13.82
C SER A 396 -3.88 -20.17 14.99
N PHE A 397 -3.42 -19.81 16.20
CA PHE A 397 -4.12 -19.97 17.48
C PHE A 397 -4.33 -18.58 18.08
N ILE A 398 -5.58 -18.14 18.17
CA ILE A 398 -5.94 -16.78 18.59
C ILE A 398 -6.86 -16.83 19.77
N HIS A 399 -6.57 -16.01 20.78
CA HIS A 399 -7.33 -15.92 22.01
C HIS A 399 -7.50 -14.45 22.43
N ASP A 400 -8.75 -14.06 22.70
CA ASP A 400 -9.11 -12.73 23.20
C ASP A 400 -9.45 -12.77 24.68
N LYS A 401 -9.01 -11.73 25.42
CA LYS A 401 -9.42 -11.45 26.80
C LYS A 401 -10.04 -10.06 26.89
N LEU A 402 -11.11 -9.93 27.67
CA LEU A 402 -11.76 -8.66 27.98
C LEU A 402 -11.46 -8.26 29.42
N HIS A 403 -11.27 -6.96 29.63
CA HIS A 403 -10.98 -6.38 30.98
C HIS A 403 -11.97 -5.25 31.26
N PRO A 404 -13.31 -5.54 31.39
CA PRO A 404 -14.31 -4.50 31.56
C PRO A 404 -14.18 -3.84 32.93
N THR A 405 -14.33 -2.52 33.00
CA THR A 405 -14.38 -1.74 34.23
C THR A 405 -15.81 -1.62 34.78
N THR A 406 -16.81 -1.96 33.96
CA THR A 406 -18.22 -1.96 34.29
C THR A 406 -18.85 -3.29 33.90
N ARG A 407 -20.10 -3.54 34.34
CA ARG A 407 -20.84 -4.75 33.96
C ARG A 407 -20.95 -4.79 32.41
N LEU A 408 -20.58 -5.96 31.85
CA LEU A 408 -20.71 -6.21 30.39
C LEU A 408 -22.17 -6.03 29.96
N MET A 409 -22.33 -5.56 28.73
CA MET A 409 -23.66 -5.56 28.11
C MET A 409 -24.17 -6.96 27.91
N PRO A 410 -25.49 -7.19 27.99
CA PRO A 410 -26.07 -8.51 27.74
C PRO A 410 -25.62 -9.06 26.38
N GLY A 411 -25.13 -10.32 26.38
CA GLY A 411 -24.64 -10.99 25.18
C GLY A 411 -23.21 -10.66 24.77
N MET A 412 -22.53 -9.71 25.41
CA MET A 412 -21.11 -9.41 25.12
C MET A 412 -20.21 -10.37 25.90
N LYS A 413 -19.35 -11.08 25.19
CA LYS A 413 -18.37 -12.02 25.75
C LYS A 413 -17.05 -11.90 24.95
N ALA A 414 -15.96 -12.45 25.50
CA ALA A 414 -14.77 -12.67 24.66
C ALA A 414 -15.12 -13.67 23.54
N THR A 415 -14.57 -13.46 22.35
CA THR A 415 -14.74 -14.44 21.26
C THR A 415 -14.14 -15.78 21.68
N ASP A 416 -14.69 -16.88 21.18
CA ASP A 416 -14.17 -18.22 21.45
C ASP A 416 -12.74 -18.35 20.89
N ASN A 417 -11.95 -19.28 21.41
CA ASN A 417 -10.62 -19.56 20.90
C ASN A 417 -10.70 -19.98 19.42
N ILE A 418 -9.91 -19.35 18.58
CA ILE A 418 -9.90 -19.57 17.16
C ILE A 418 -8.66 -20.37 16.77
N THR A 419 -8.86 -21.50 16.12
CA THR A 419 -7.80 -22.29 15.46
C THR A 419 -8.09 -22.33 13.96
N LYS A 420 -7.13 -21.92 13.14
CA LYS A 420 -7.24 -21.92 11.68
C LYS A 420 -6.01 -22.49 11.01
N PHE A 421 -6.24 -23.28 9.97
CA PHE A 421 -5.19 -23.82 9.09
C PHE A 421 -5.33 -23.23 7.69
N THR A 422 -4.24 -22.68 7.18
CA THR A 422 -4.20 -22.03 5.86
C THR A 422 -3.12 -22.68 5.00
N PRO A 423 -3.47 -23.71 4.20
CA PRO A 423 -2.56 -24.33 3.24
C PRO A 423 -2.41 -23.45 2.00
N ALA A 424 -1.21 -23.55 1.36
CA ALA A 424 -0.95 -22.96 0.06
C ALA A 424 0.00 -23.86 -0.74
N LEU A 425 -0.24 -23.95 -2.05
CA LEU A 425 0.59 -24.65 -3.01
C LEU A 425 0.81 -23.75 -4.22
N PHE A 426 2.07 -23.56 -4.61
CA PHE A 426 2.51 -22.78 -5.77
C PHE A 426 3.32 -23.68 -6.68
N ILE A 427 3.07 -23.60 -7.98
CA ILE A 427 3.81 -24.37 -9.00
C ILE A 427 4.15 -23.42 -10.14
N ASP A 428 5.39 -23.49 -10.61
CA ASP A 428 5.87 -22.76 -11.78
C ASP A 428 6.52 -23.76 -12.75
N PHE A 429 6.18 -23.61 -14.03
CA PHE A 429 6.72 -24.38 -15.14
C PHE A 429 7.58 -23.46 -16.01
N PRO A 430 8.91 -23.43 -15.84
CA PRO A 430 9.81 -22.71 -16.73
C PRO A 430 9.79 -23.34 -18.13
N ILE A 431 9.22 -22.63 -19.10
CA ILE A 431 9.16 -23.06 -20.51
C ILE A 431 10.45 -22.65 -21.24
N ILE A 432 10.88 -21.40 -20.99
CA ILE A 432 12.11 -20.83 -21.54
C ILE A 432 12.85 -20.16 -20.39
N ASP A 433 14.09 -20.53 -20.17
CA ASP A 433 15.04 -19.84 -19.27
C ASP A 433 16.42 -19.85 -19.94
N LYS A 434 16.66 -18.91 -20.85
CA LYS A 434 17.89 -18.80 -21.64
C LYS A 434 18.53 -17.45 -21.38
N ALA A 435 19.83 -17.45 -21.16
CA ALA A 435 20.67 -16.26 -21.08
C ALA A 435 21.88 -16.44 -22.00
N THR A 436 22.13 -15.49 -22.89
CA THR A 436 23.22 -15.55 -23.86
C THR A 436 23.74 -14.13 -24.13
N ASN A 437 25.04 -13.90 -23.96
CA ASN A 437 25.73 -12.65 -24.36
C ASN A 437 25.00 -11.34 -24.01
N GLY A 438 24.52 -11.18 -22.77
CA GLY A 438 23.83 -9.96 -22.32
C GLY A 438 22.35 -9.89 -22.68
N ALA A 439 21.79 -10.86 -23.41
CA ALA A 439 20.37 -11.03 -23.64
C ALA A 439 19.81 -12.18 -22.75
N SER A 440 18.59 -12.04 -22.30
CA SER A 440 17.90 -13.13 -21.57
C SER A 440 16.45 -13.25 -22.01
N THR A 441 15.95 -14.49 -22.09
CA THR A 441 14.54 -14.75 -22.36
C THR A 441 14.02 -15.72 -21.31
N LYS A 442 12.95 -15.33 -20.63
CA LYS A 442 12.26 -16.15 -19.64
C LYS A 442 10.77 -16.20 -20.00
N LEU A 443 10.24 -17.39 -20.04
CA LEU A 443 8.81 -17.65 -20.18
C LEU A 443 8.45 -18.75 -19.17
N SER A 444 7.47 -18.49 -18.32
CA SER A 444 6.93 -19.49 -17.41
C SER A 444 5.43 -19.43 -17.33
N VAL A 445 4.82 -20.58 -17.05
CA VAL A 445 3.42 -20.74 -16.67
C VAL A 445 3.39 -21.13 -15.22
N ARG A 446 2.58 -20.43 -14.44
CA ARG A 446 2.47 -20.64 -13.01
C ARG A 446 1.03 -20.81 -12.55
N THR A 447 0.85 -21.52 -11.46
CA THR A 447 -0.45 -21.66 -10.81
C THR A 447 -0.29 -21.71 -9.31
N PHE A 448 -1.32 -21.28 -8.60
CA PHE A 448 -1.40 -21.53 -7.17
C PHE A 448 -2.83 -21.79 -6.69
N ALA A 449 -2.92 -22.53 -5.60
CA ALA A 449 -4.12 -22.69 -4.80
C ALA A 449 -3.80 -22.35 -3.34
N LYS A 450 -4.60 -21.50 -2.70
CA LYS A 450 -4.32 -21.00 -1.36
C LYS A 450 -5.60 -20.76 -0.58
N ARG A 451 -5.55 -21.03 0.73
CA ARG A 451 -6.53 -20.52 1.70
C ARG A 451 -5.92 -19.40 2.53
N SER A 452 -6.74 -18.45 2.92
CA SER A 452 -6.42 -17.40 3.88
C SER A 452 -7.62 -17.13 4.77
N PHE A 453 -7.42 -16.46 5.90
CA PHE A 453 -8.52 -16.03 6.76
C PHE A 453 -8.23 -14.64 7.33
N ARG A 454 -9.30 -13.97 7.74
CA ARG A 454 -9.25 -12.68 8.42
C ARG A 454 -9.97 -12.80 9.76
N MET A 455 -9.29 -12.44 10.85
CA MET A 455 -9.94 -12.28 12.16
C MET A 455 -10.82 -11.03 12.15
N PRO A 456 -12.01 -11.08 12.80
CA PRO A 456 -12.77 -9.88 13.12
C PRO A 456 -11.92 -8.92 13.96
N THR A 457 -12.03 -7.64 13.68
CA THR A 457 -11.32 -6.57 14.41
C THR A 457 -11.92 -6.35 15.79
N PHE A 458 -11.23 -5.61 16.65
CA PHE A 458 -11.80 -5.24 17.94
C PHE A 458 -13.06 -4.37 17.79
N ASN A 459 -13.12 -3.53 16.75
CA ASN A 459 -14.34 -2.77 16.45
C ASN A 459 -15.48 -3.67 15.97
N ASP A 460 -15.20 -4.65 15.11
CA ASP A 460 -16.22 -5.61 14.65
C ASP A 460 -16.84 -6.38 15.84
N LEU A 461 -16.00 -6.77 16.81
CA LEU A 461 -16.41 -7.62 17.95
C LEU A 461 -16.95 -6.82 19.14
N TYR A 462 -16.28 -5.73 19.52
CA TYR A 462 -16.39 -5.14 20.86
C TYR A 462 -16.71 -3.65 20.87
N TYR A 463 -16.88 -2.99 19.70
CA TYR A 463 -17.28 -1.59 19.70
C TYR A 463 -18.67 -1.43 20.32
N THR A 464 -18.79 -0.51 21.27
CA THR A 464 -20.03 -0.28 22.02
C THR A 464 -21.19 -0.04 21.06
N ASP A 465 -22.31 -0.74 21.24
CA ASP A 465 -23.56 -0.68 20.47
C ASP A 465 -23.51 -1.21 19.01
N LEU A 466 -22.35 -1.46 18.44
CA LEU A 466 -22.19 -1.91 17.05
C LEU A 466 -21.53 -3.29 16.95
N GLY A 467 -20.65 -3.63 17.88
CA GLY A 467 -19.88 -4.85 17.87
C GLY A 467 -20.73 -6.10 18.07
N ASN A 468 -20.28 -7.19 17.48
CA ASN A 468 -20.91 -8.52 17.63
C ASN A 468 -19.84 -9.56 17.99
N SER A 469 -19.80 -9.95 19.26
CA SER A 469 -18.82 -10.91 19.77
C SER A 469 -19.00 -12.34 19.27
N ASN A 470 -20.08 -12.63 18.51
CA ASN A 470 -20.34 -13.94 17.91
C ASN A 470 -19.82 -14.06 16.48
N LEU A 471 -19.13 -13.05 15.96
CA LEU A 471 -18.57 -13.10 14.62
C LEU A 471 -17.53 -14.20 14.45
N LYS A 472 -17.62 -14.89 13.33
CA LYS A 472 -16.63 -15.88 12.88
C LYS A 472 -15.58 -15.21 11.99
N PRO A 473 -14.34 -15.73 11.95
CA PRO A 473 -13.36 -15.28 10.97
C PRO A 473 -13.83 -15.50 9.54
N GLU A 474 -13.66 -14.49 8.67
CA GLU A 474 -13.85 -14.67 7.24
C GLU A 474 -12.80 -15.64 6.69
N SER A 475 -13.14 -16.42 5.69
CA SER A 475 -12.20 -17.29 5.00
C SER A 475 -12.25 -17.06 3.48
N ALA A 476 -11.08 -17.01 2.85
CA ALA A 476 -10.96 -16.88 1.41
C ALA A 476 -10.19 -18.09 0.84
N THR A 477 -10.66 -18.60 -0.30
CA THR A 477 -9.95 -19.58 -1.11
C THR A 477 -9.64 -18.96 -2.46
N GLN A 478 -8.40 -19.08 -2.91
CA GLN A 478 -7.87 -18.44 -4.10
C GLN A 478 -7.26 -19.48 -5.04
N TYR A 479 -7.57 -19.35 -6.34
CA TYR A 479 -6.97 -20.09 -7.43
C TYR A 479 -6.46 -19.09 -8.46
N ASP A 480 -5.29 -19.32 -9.00
CA ASP A 480 -4.63 -18.44 -9.97
C ASP A 480 -3.87 -19.28 -11.01
N LEU A 481 -3.98 -18.85 -12.26
CA LEU A 481 -3.20 -19.38 -13.37
C LEU A 481 -2.64 -18.19 -14.15
N GLY A 482 -1.32 -18.14 -14.30
CA GLY A 482 -0.67 -17.01 -14.93
C GLY A 482 0.47 -17.38 -15.86
N VAL A 483 0.80 -16.44 -16.74
CA VAL A 483 1.93 -16.49 -17.65
C VAL A 483 2.83 -15.28 -17.39
N VAL A 484 4.13 -15.50 -17.33
CA VAL A 484 5.15 -14.47 -17.17
C VAL A 484 6.16 -14.58 -18.31
N PHE A 485 6.33 -13.49 -19.03
CA PHE A 485 7.34 -13.36 -20.07
C PHE A 485 8.23 -12.17 -19.76
N ASN A 486 9.55 -12.37 -19.81
CA ASN A 486 10.54 -11.32 -19.67
C ASN A 486 11.66 -11.53 -20.67
N LYS A 487 11.91 -10.53 -21.50
CA LYS A 487 13.00 -10.57 -22.47
C LYS A 487 13.85 -9.31 -22.37
N GLN A 488 15.13 -9.50 -22.07
CA GLN A 488 16.16 -8.49 -22.15
C GLN A 488 16.90 -8.62 -23.47
N TYR A 489 17.12 -7.49 -24.14
CA TYR A 489 17.80 -7.43 -25.42
C TYR A 489 19.15 -6.74 -25.27
N ASN A 490 20.13 -7.22 -26.01
CA ASN A 490 21.45 -6.56 -26.13
C ASN A 490 21.47 -5.53 -27.28
N GLY A 491 20.32 -5.23 -27.88
CA GLY A 491 20.18 -4.28 -28.99
C GLY A 491 20.23 -2.82 -28.56
N HIS A 492 20.39 -1.93 -29.52
CA HIS A 492 20.41 -0.48 -29.26
C HIS A 492 19.01 0.07 -28.97
N LEU A 493 17.99 -0.30 -29.75
CA LEU A 493 16.63 0.27 -29.65
C LEU A 493 15.82 -0.33 -28.50
N LEU A 494 15.71 -1.65 -28.47
CA LEU A 494 14.85 -2.37 -27.51
C LEU A 494 15.72 -2.96 -26.40
N LYS A 495 15.44 -2.58 -25.14
CA LYS A 495 16.19 -3.00 -23.96
C LYS A 495 15.49 -4.10 -23.18
N ASN A 496 14.20 -3.94 -22.95
CA ASN A 496 13.42 -4.88 -22.14
C ASN A 496 11.97 -4.94 -22.58
N VAL A 497 11.39 -6.12 -22.57
CA VAL A 497 9.95 -6.37 -22.71
C VAL A 497 9.52 -7.29 -21.58
N GLN A 498 8.50 -6.89 -20.84
CA GLN A 498 7.87 -7.69 -19.78
C GLN A 498 6.39 -7.83 -20.10
N PHE A 499 5.87 -9.01 -19.88
CA PHE A 499 4.44 -9.28 -19.98
C PHE A 499 4.05 -10.27 -18.88
N GLN A 500 2.93 -10.00 -18.23
CA GLN A 500 2.34 -10.86 -17.22
C GLN A 500 0.82 -10.84 -17.42
N ALA A 501 0.21 -12.00 -17.38
CA ALA A 501 -1.24 -12.16 -17.39
C ALA A 501 -1.63 -13.24 -16.39
N ASP A 502 -2.62 -12.95 -15.55
CA ASP A 502 -3.15 -13.84 -14.52
C ASP A 502 -4.67 -13.92 -14.62
N GLY A 503 -5.21 -15.12 -14.74
CA GLY A 503 -6.62 -15.42 -14.54
C GLY A 503 -6.83 -15.99 -13.15
N TYR A 504 -7.84 -15.52 -12.42
CA TYR A 504 -8.07 -15.96 -11.05
C TYR A 504 -9.54 -16.20 -10.73
N TYR A 505 -9.75 -17.09 -9.74
CA TYR A 505 -11.05 -17.35 -9.13
C TYR A 505 -10.89 -17.38 -7.62
N ASN A 506 -11.62 -16.52 -6.91
CA ASN A 506 -11.59 -16.43 -5.47
C ASN A 506 -12.98 -16.59 -4.88
N THR A 507 -13.09 -17.24 -3.74
CA THR A 507 -14.34 -17.33 -2.96
C THR A 507 -14.11 -16.81 -1.55
N ILE A 508 -15.05 -16.01 -1.05
CA ILE A 508 -15.06 -15.55 0.34
C ILE A 508 -16.30 -16.11 1.04
N HIS A 509 -16.10 -16.67 2.22
CA HIS A 509 -17.16 -17.18 3.10
C HIS A 509 -17.15 -16.42 4.41
N ASP A 510 -18.33 -16.34 5.06
CA ASP A 510 -18.53 -15.64 6.34
C ASP A 510 -18.11 -14.17 6.30
N LYS A 511 -18.29 -13.50 5.15
CA LYS A 511 -17.89 -12.09 4.97
C LYS A 511 -18.59 -11.23 6.02
N ILE A 512 -17.81 -10.40 6.73
CA ILE A 512 -18.34 -9.51 7.75
C ILE A 512 -18.83 -8.24 7.08
N ILE A 513 -20.11 -7.96 7.27
CA ILE A 513 -20.80 -6.82 6.67
C ILE A 513 -21.46 -6.02 7.79
N ALA A 514 -21.38 -4.70 7.72
CA ALA A 514 -22.17 -3.80 8.55
C ALA A 514 -23.62 -3.82 8.05
N TYR A 515 -24.55 -4.20 8.89
CA TYR A 515 -25.98 -4.34 8.58
C TYR A 515 -26.83 -3.39 9.44
N PRO A 516 -27.79 -2.62 8.87
CA PRO A 516 -28.67 -1.75 9.63
C PRO A 516 -29.64 -2.61 10.48
N LYS A 517 -29.70 -2.33 11.79
CA LYS A 517 -30.56 -3.05 12.72
C LYS A 517 -31.93 -2.36 12.83
N GLY A 518 -32.91 -2.87 12.04
CA GLY A 518 -34.28 -2.36 12.04
C GLY A 518 -34.43 -0.94 11.48
N GLN A 519 -35.48 -0.21 11.89
CA GLN A 519 -35.75 1.17 11.46
C GLN A 519 -34.85 2.24 12.16
N GLN A 520 -33.91 1.82 12.98
CA GLN A 520 -32.99 2.72 13.69
C GLN A 520 -31.67 2.83 12.95
N PHE A 521 -31.04 4.01 13.05
CA PHE A 521 -29.69 4.30 12.53
C PHE A 521 -28.55 3.50 13.20
N ARG A 522 -28.85 2.34 13.76
CA ARG A 522 -27.88 1.44 14.41
C ARG A 522 -27.48 0.34 13.46
N TRP A 523 -26.20 0.20 13.26
CA TRP A 523 -25.59 -0.87 12.48
C TRP A 523 -25.13 -2.00 13.41
N THR A 524 -25.10 -3.21 12.94
CA THR A 524 -24.44 -4.32 13.60
C THR A 524 -23.59 -5.07 12.60
N MET A 525 -22.54 -5.74 13.09
CA MET A 525 -21.67 -6.55 12.25
C MET A 525 -22.21 -7.98 12.18
N LEU A 526 -22.33 -8.54 10.99
CA LEU A 526 -22.84 -9.90 10.78
C LEU A 526 -21.98 -10.65 9.76
N ASN A 527 -21.86 -11.97 9.91
CA ASN A 527 -21.30 -12.85 8.88
C ASN A 527 -22.41 -13.26 7.90
N LEU A 528 -22.69 -12.40 6.95
CA LEU A 528 -23.78 -12.61 5.98
C LEU A 528 -23.29 -12.85 4.57
N GLY A 529 -21.97 -12.78 4.32
CA GLY A 529 -21.49 -12.68 2.95
C GLY A 529 -20.86 -13.97 2.42
N ARG A 530 -21.33 -14.41 1.23
CA ARG A 530 -20.58 -15.28 0.32
C ARG A 530 -20.35 -14.52 -0.97
N VAL A 531 -19.08 -14.38 -1.38
CA VAL A 531 -18.72 -13.66 -2.60
C VAL A 531 -17.89 -14.56 -3.50
N HIS A 532 -18.25 -14.61 -4.79
CA HIS A 532 -17.45 -15.23 -5.84
C HIS A 532 -16.82 -14.12 -6.69
N ILE A 533 -15.53 -14.24 -6.94
CA ILE A 533 -14.76 -13.25 -7.67
C ILE A 533 -14.00 -13.95 -8.78
N MET A 534 -14.24 -13.54 -10.02
CA MET A 534 -13.47 -13.95 -11.19
C MET A 534 -12.81 -12.73 -11.82
N GLY A 535 -11.61 -12.91 -12.36
CA GLY A 535 -10.98 -11.78 -13.03
C GLY A 535 -9.72 -12.15 -13.80
N ILE A 536 -9.25 -11.15 -14.51
CA ILE A 536 -8.01 -11.19 -15.29
C ILE A 536 -7.22 -9.93 -15.00
N ASP A 537 -5.96 -10.10 -14.63
CA ASP A 537 -4.97 -9.03 -14.49
C ASP A 537 -3.95 -9.14 -15.62
N VAL A 538 -3.68 -8.05 -16.32
CA VAL A 538 -2.67 -7.99 -17.39
C VAL A 538 -1.72 -6.83 -17.11
N MET A 539 -0.42 -7.06 -17.26
CA MET A 539 0.62 -6.04 -17.18
C MET A 539 1.59 -6.21 -18.36
N GLY A 540 1.85 -5.12 -19.06
CA GLY A 540 2.90 -5.02 -20.07
C GLY A 540 3.85 -3.88 -19.76
N ALA A 541 5.15 -4.09 -19.93
CA ALA A 541 6.14 -3.03 -19.81
C ALA A 541 7.21 -3.16 -20.89
N ILE A 542 7.68 -2.01 -21.38
CA ILE A 542 8.71 -1.92 -22.42
C ILE A 542 9.72 -0.83 -22.05
N ALA A 543 10.99 -1.08 -22.32
CA ALA A 543 12.06 -0.10 -22.24
C ALA A 543 12.77 0.02 -23.59
N LEU A 544 12.82 1.24 -24.11
CA LEU A 544 13.42 1.58 -25.40
C LEU A 544 14.53 2.60 -25.20
N GLN A 545 15.52 2.55 -26.06
CA GLN A 545 16.56 3.57 -26.19
C GLN A 545 16.73 3.92 -27.68
N PRO A 546 15.83 4.79 -28.25
CA PRO A 546 15.83 5.11 -29.67
C PRO A 546 17.12 5.78 -30.13
N ILE A 547 17.71 6.62 -29.31
CA ILE A 547 19.01 7.25 -29.47
C ILE A 547 19.79 7.19 -28.16
N ASN A 548 21.09 7.43 -28.18
CA ASN A 548 21.98 7.18 -27.04
C ASN A 548 21.51 7.82 -25.71
N ASP A 549 20.95 9.03 -25.76
CA ASP A 549 20.61 9.80 -24.56
C ASP A 549 19.10 9.82 -24.27
N LEU A 550 18.27 9.16 -25.09
CA LEU A 550 16.83 9.09 -24.91
C LEU A 550 16.42 7.69 -24.42
N VAL A 551 15.92 7.62 -23.20
CA VAL A 551 15.32 6.40 -22.64
C VAL A 551 13.81 6.60 -22.54
N VAL A 552 13.06 5.68 -23.12
CA VAL A 552 11.60 5.65 -23.09
C VAL A 552 11.18 4.39 -22.36
N THR A 553 10.41 4.53 -21.27
CA THR A 553 9.77 3.39 -20.61
C THR A 553 8.27 3.57 -20.64
N ALA A 554 7.55 2.49 -20.95
CA ALA A 554 6.10 2.46 -20.88
C ALA A 554 5.65 1.22 -20.09
N ARG A 555 4.64 1.41 -19.26
CA ARG A 555 3.98 0.35 -18.49
C ARG A 555 2.48 0.53 -18.60
N LEU A 556 1.79 -0.54 -18.95
CA LEU A 556 0.34 -0.62 -19.07
C LEU A 556 -0.18 -1.70 -18.14
N GLN A 557 -1.31 -1.45 -17.51
CA GLN A 557 -1.99 -2.41 -16.66
C GLN A 557 -3.48 -2.35 -16.93
N TYR A 558 -4.10 -3.52 -16.91
CA TYR A 558 -5.53 -3.70 -17.07
C TYR A 558 -6.02 -4.79 -16.13
N THR A 559 -7.18 -4.57 -15.54
CA THR A 559 -7.88 -5.52 -14.68
C THR A 559 -9.34 -5.60 -15.10
N TYR A 560 -9.81 -6.81 -15.33
CA TYR A 560 -11.23 -7.14 -15.38
C TYR A 560 -11.60 -7.90 -14.11
N GLN A 561 -12.69 -7.49 -13.45
CA GLN A 561 -13.18 -8.14 -12.22
C GLN A 561 -14.69 -8.29 -12.24
N ASP A 562 -15.16 -9.50 -12.01
CA ASP A 562 -16.57 -9.85 -11.80
C ASP A 562 -16.69 -10.44 -10.38
N ALA A 563 -17.13 -9.60 -9.43
CA ALA A 563 -17.21 -9.93 -8.00
C ALA A 563 -18.66 -9.91 -7.54
N ARG A 564 -19.28 -11.07 -7.37
CA ARG A 564 -20.71 -11.23 -7.16
C ARG A 564 -21.07 -11.69 -5.75
N ASP A 565 -22.11 -11.07 -5.21
CA ASP A 565 -22.75 -11.56 -3.98
C ASP A 565 -23.59 -12.82 -4.33
N VAL A 566 -23.25 -13.94 -3.69
CA VAL A 566 -23.96 -15.23 -3.83
C VAL A 566 -24.43 -15.76 -2.47
N THR A 567 -24.70 -14.85 -1.55
CA THR A 567 -25.04 -15.15 -0.16
C THR A 567 -26.36 -15.92 -0.07
N ASN A 568 -27.44 -15.38 -0.64
CA ASN A 568 -28.77 -15.97 -0.58
C ASN A 568 -29.49 -15.78 -1.93
N ALA A 569 -29.91 -16.88 -2.53
CA ALA A 569 -30.56 -16.89 -3.85
C ALA A 569 -31.92 -16.17 -3.88
N SER A 570 -32.54 -15.93 -2.72
CA SER A 570 -33.82 -15.20 -2.63
C SER A 570 -33.65 -13.68 -2.53
N ASP A 571 -32.41 -13.18 -2.35
CA ASP A 571 -32.15 -11.75 -2.25
C ASP A 571 -32.27 -11.09 -3.64
N VAL A 572 -32.82 -9.87 -3.69
CA VAL A 572 -32.98 -9.10 -4.95
C VAL A 572 -31.64 -8.74 -5.60
N PHE A 573 -30.56 -8.72 -4.83
CA PHE A 573 -29.19 -8.45 -5.28
C PHE A 573 -28.35 -9.73 -5.50
N TYR A 574 -28.98 -10.91 -5.52
CA TYR A 574 -28.28 -12.17 -5.77
C TYR A 574 -27.59 -12.17 -7.15
N LYS A 575 -26.29 -12.41 -7.16
CA LYS A 575 -25.39 -12.32 -8.34
C LYS A 575 -25.13 -10.90 -8.85
N ASP A 576 -25.48 -9.88 -8.11
CA ASP A 576 -25.07 -8.52 -8.40
C ASP A 576 -23.60 -8.28 -8.03
N GLN A 577 -22.97 -7.32 -8.72
CA GLN A 577 -21.60 -6.88 -8.42
C GLN A 577 -21.56 -6.21 -7.05
N ILE A 578 -20.59 -6.57 -6.22
CA ILE A 578 -20.43 -5.96 -4.90
C ILE A 578 -20.06 -4.45 -5.02
N PRO A 579 -20.46 -3.62 -4.03
CA PRO A 579 -20.31 -2.18 -4.11
C PRO A 579 -18.85 -1.71 -4.33
N TYR A 580 -18.71 -0.62 -5.10
CA TYR A 580 -17.46 0.09 -5.41
C TYR A 580 -16.41 -0.70 -6.20
N ILE A 581 -16.72 -1.86 -6.72
CA ILE A 581 -15.83 -2.65 -7.57
C ILE A 581 -16.14 -2.37 -9.04
N PRO A 582 -15.22 -1.77 -9.82
CA PRO A 582 -15.41 -1.59 -11.25
C PRO A 582 -15.17 -2.91 -11.98
N TYR A 583 -15.96 -3.17 -13.03
CA TYR A 583 -15.72 -4.33 -13.91
C TYR A 583 -14.40 -4.20 -14.66
N ASN A 584 -14.04 -2.99 -15.05
CA ASN A 584 -12.81 -2.70 -15.80
C ASN A 584 -12.06 -1.59 -15.13
N SER A 585 -10.77 -1.74 -14.95
CA SER A 585 -9.86 -0.70 -14.48
C SER A 585 -8.50 -0.83 -15.15
N GLY A 586 -7.74 0.24 -15.16
CA GLY A 586 -6.41 0.19 -15.74
C GLY A 586 -5.58 1.43 -15.47
N SER A 587 -4.30 1.34 -15.76
CA SER A 587 -3.36 2.44 -15.65
C SER A 587 -2.29 2.38 -16.74
N ALA A 588 -1.74 3.54 -17.07
CA ALA A 588 -0.61 3.67 -17.96
C ALA A 588 0.42 4.63 -17.36
N ILE A 589 1.69 4.30 -17.51
CA ILE A 589 2.82 5.17 -17.15
C ILE A 589 3.74 5.23 -18.36
N VAL A 590 4.11 6.44 -18.80
CA VAL A 590 5.13 6.66 -19.84
C VAL A 590 6.15 7.63 -19.30
N ASN A 591 7.42 7.24 -19.33
CA ASN A 591 8.54 8.07 -18.93
C ASN A 591 9.46 8.31 -20.15
N LEU A 592 9.83 9.56 -20.37
CA LEU A 592 10.78 10.01 -21.35
C LEU A 592 11.94 10.69 -20.62
N ALA A 593 13.11 10.08 -20.64
CA ALA A 593 14.33 10.67 -20.06
C ALA A 593 15.29 11.02 -21.20
N TYR A 594 15.59 12.33 -21.33
CA TYR A 594 16.51 12.85 -22.34
C TYR A 594 17.49 13.82 -21.69
N HIS A 595 18.77 13.49 -21.69
CA HIS A 595 19.80 14.23 -20.95
C HIS A 595 19.38 14.49 -19.49
N ASN A 596 19.24 15.77 -19.14
CA ASN A 596 18.85 16.21 -17.79
C ASN A 596 17.33 16.35 -17.60
N TRP A 597 16.55 16.14 -18.65
CA TRP A 597 15.10 16.26 -18.62
C TRP A 597 14.43 14.91 -18.43
N THR A 598 13.42 14.88 -17.60
CA THR A 598 12.52 13.73 -17.47
C THR A 598 11.09 14.20 -17.54
N LEU A 599 10.36 13.72 -18.55
CA LEU A 599 8.92 13.92 -18.70
C LEU A 599 8.20 12.62 -18.32
N ASN A 600 7.20 12.73 -17.45
CA ASN A 600 6.34 11.62 -17.10
C ASN A 600 4.90 11.94 -17.46
N TYR A 601 4.22 10.95 -17.98
CA TYR A 601 2.78 10.91 -18.13
C TYR A 601 2.22 9.70 -17.42
N SER A 602 1.15 9.88 -16.64
CA SER A 602 0.42 8.77 -16.07
C SER A 602 -1.08 8.94 -16.28
N PHE A 603 -1.75 7.80 -16.47
CA PHE A 603 -3.17 7.71 -16.72
C PHE A 603 -3.77 6.63 -15.83
N ILE A 604 -4.95 6.90 -15.28
CA ILE A 604 -5.73 5.95 -14.48
C ILE A 604 -7.16 5.97 -14.97
N TYR A 605 -7.76 4.79 -15.11
CA TYR A 605 -9.15 4.58 -15.48
C TYR A 605 -9.84 3.66 -14.49
N SER A 606 -11.03 4.03 -14.06
CA SER A 606 -11.96 3.20 -13.30
C SER A 606 -13.31 3.17 -13.99
N GLY A 607 -13.75 1.99 -14.38
CA GLY A 607 -14.97 1.77 -15.14
C GLY A 607 -16.26 1.92 -14.31
N LYS A 608 -17.36 1.52 -14.91
CA LYS A 608 -18.68 1.50 -14.27
C LYS A 608 -18.67 0.63 -13.02
N ARG A 609 -19.39 1.06 -12.00
CA ARG A 609 -19.55 0.38 -10.72
C ARG A 609 -20.86 0.81 -10.05
N TYR A 610 -21.16 0.21 -8.90
CA TYR A 610 -22.35 0.55 -8.11
C TYR A 610 -21.95 0.93 -6.68
N ASN A 611 -22.72 1.79 -6.03
CA ASN A 611 -22.45 2.23 -4.66
C ASN A 611 -23.22 1.44 -3.59
N GLN A 612 -24.17 0.60 -3.99
CA GLN A 612 -24.99 -0.28 -3.15
C GLN A 612 -24.96 -1.70 -3.67
N GLN A 613 -25.54 -2.65 -2.92
CA GLN A 613 -25.62 -4.05 -3.30
C GLN A 613 -26.45 -4.29 -4.57
N GLU A 614 -27.59 -3.59 -4.72
CA GLU A 614 -28.42 -3.68 -5.90
C GLU A 614 -27.80 -2.93 -7.09
N ASN A 615 -27.63 -3.60 -8.22
CA ASN A 615 -27.06 -3.03 -9.44
C ASN A 615 -28.13 -2.33 -10.32
N ILE A 616 -28.88 -1.43 -9.71
CA ILE A 616 -29.93 -0.63 -10.37
C ILE A 616 -29.40 0.74 -10.82
N PRO A 617 -30.08 1.43 -11.75
CA PRO A 617 -29.64 2.75 -12.23
C PRO A 617 -29.40 3.80 -11.13
N ASN A 618 -30.19 3.77 -10.06
CA ASN A 618 -30.04 4.71 -8.94
C ASN A 618 -28.73 4.53 -8.16
N ASN A 619 -28.17 3.34 -8.21
CA ASN A 619 -26.92 2.96 -7.51
C ASN A 619 -25.70 3.02 -8.44
N TYR A 620 -25.90 3.38 -9.70
CA TYR A 620 -24.86 3.43 -10.71
C TYR A 620 -23.89 4.59 -10.45
N MET A 621 -22.59 4.33 -10.56
CA MET A 621 -21.54 5.32 -10.54
C MET A 621 -20.81 5.39 -11.88
N GLN A 622 -20.68 6.60 -12.40
CA GLN A 622 -20.03 6.87 -13.68
C GLN A 622 -18.57 6.44 -13.68
N PRO A 623 -18.05 5.94 -14.81
CA PRO A 623 -16.63 5.78 -15.03
C PRO A 623 -15.90 7.11 -14.87
N TRP A 624 -14.65 7.04 -14.43
CA TRP A 624 -13.78 8.20 -14.36
C TRP A 624 -12.35 7.85 -14.80
N TYR A 625 -11.61 8.88 -15.16
CA TYR A 625 -10.20 8.77 -15.51
C TYR A 625 -9.46 10.03 -15.08
N THR A 626 -8.15 9.90 -14.85
CA THR A 626 -7.25 11.03 -14.61
C THR A 626 -6.01 10.91 -15.46
N SER A 627 -5.49 12.04 -15.91
CA SER A 627 -4.22 12.16 -16.63
C SER A 627 -3.34 13.14 -15.88
N ASP A 628 -2.13 12.73 -15.55
CA ASP A 628 -1.17 13.50 -14.79
C ASP A 628 0.13 13.63 -15.60
N VAL A 629 0.76 14.80 -15.53
CA VAL A 629 2.04 15.10 -16.20
C VAL A 629 3.02 15.66 -15.20
N SER A 630 4.27 15.24 -15.26
CA SER A 630 5.35 15.94 -14.55
C SER A 630 6.58 16.12 -15.41
N LEU A 631 7.28 17.23 -15.17
CA LEU A 631 8.54 17.56 -15.76
C LEU A 631 9.59 17.73 -14.66
N GLN A 632 10.73 17.07 -14.82
CA GLN A 632 11.87 17.18 -13.93
C GLN A 632 13.09 17.63 -14.72
N TYR A 633 13.89 18.49 -14.10
CA TYR A 633 15.16 18.96 -14.68
C TYR A 633 16.27 18.85 -13.65
N ASP A 634 17.29 18.06 -13.98
CA ASP A 634 18.49 17.87 -13.16
C ASP A 634 19.57 18.88 -13.56
N PHE A 635 20.12 19.58 -12.59
CA PHE A 635 21.17 20.59 -12.83
C PHE A 635 22.15 20.66 -11.66
N LYS A 636 23.30 21.30 -11.87
CA LYS A 636 24.24 21.60 -10.80
C LYS A 636 24.19 23.09 -10.46
N ALA A 637 24.12 23.39 -9.18
CA ALA A 637 24.22 24.74 -8.67
C ALA A 637 25.13 24.73 -7.43
N PHE A 638 26.08 25.67 -7.36
CA PHE A 638 27.04 25.79 -6.24
C PHE A 638 27.77 24.47 -5.91
N GLY A 639 28.11 23.68 -6.93
CA GLY A 639 28.78 22.38 -6.78
C GLY A 639 27.88 21.24 -6.32
N THR A 640 26.59 21.48 -6.06
CA THR A 640 25.61 20.49 -5.57
C THR A 640 24.70 20.03 -6.70
N LYS A 641 24.19 18.79 -6.60
CA LYS A 641 23.17 18.27 -7.51
C LYS A 641 21.80 18.80 -7.09
N CYS A 642 21.09 19.41 -8.04
CA CYS A 642 19.76 19.96 -7.84
C CYS A 642 18.77 19.34 -8.83
N ARG A 643 17.49 19.23 -8.42
CA ARG A 643 16.39 18.82 -9.30
C ARG A 643 15.22 19.77 -9.09
N ALA A 644 14.79 20.42 -10.19
CA ALA A 644 13.53 21.14 -10.24
C ALA A 644 12.41 20.20 -10.70
N MET A 645 11.22 20.37 -10.16
CA MET A 645 10.05 19.53 -10.45
C MET A 645 8.82 20.40 -10.68
N LEU A 646 8.05 20.07 -11.71
CA LEU A 646 6.72 20.61 -11.98
C LEU A 646 5.77 19.43 -12.15
N GLU A 647 4.67 19.41 -11.41
CA GLU A 647 3.66 18.36 -11.46
C GLU A 647 2.29 19.00 -11.72
N VAL A 648 1.54 18.46 -12.66
CA VAL A 648 0.15 18.82 -12.94
C VAL A 648 -0.68 17.55 -12.93
N ASN A 649 -1.61 17.46 -11.97
CA ASN A 649 -2.47 16.32 -11.80
C ASN A 649 -3.87 16.62 -12.33
N ASN A 650 -4.56 15.59 -12.84
CA ASN A 650 -5.87 15.68 -13.46
C ASN A 650 -5.95 16.82 -14.49
N ILE A 651 -5.01 16.80 -15.46
CA ILE A 651 -4.85 17.86 -16.46
C ILE A 651 -6.13 18.08 -17.29
N LEU A 652 -6.95 17.05 -17.45
CA LEU A 652 -8.24 17.11 -18.14
C LEU A 652 -9.38 17.64 -17.26
N ASN A 653 -9.07 18.01 -16.02
CA ASN A 653 -10.01 18.56 -15.04
C ASN A 653 -11.30 17.73 -14.87
N GLN A 654 -11.16 16.40 -14.89
CA GLN A 654 -12.27 15.46 -14.68
C GLN A 654 -12.89 15.68 -13.30
N LYS A 655 -14.21 15.79 -13.25
CA LYS A 655 -14.98 15.82 -12.01
C LYS A 655 -15.43 14.40 -11.69
N TYR A 656 -15.03 13.87 -10.55
CA TYR A 656 -15.30 12.49 -10.20
C TYR A 656 -15.32 12.26 -8.67
N ASP A 657 -15.99 11.18 -8.30
CA ASP A 657 -15.99 10.63 -6.94
C ASP A 657 -15.38 9.22 -6.99
N VAL A 658 -14.45 8.91 -6.11
CA VAL A 658 -14.00 7.54 -5.87
C VAL A 658 -15.04 6.81 -5.00
N ILE A 659 -15.44 7.45 -3.92
CA ILE A 659 -16.55 7.06 -3.04
C ILE A 659 -17.68 8.07 -3.24
N LEU A 660 -18.91 7.60 -3.35
CA LEU A 660 -20.07 8.45 -3.57
C LEU A 660 -20.14 9.59 -2.55
N ASN A 661 -20.36 10.80 -3.04
CA ASN A 661 -20.46 12.02 -2.23
C ASN A 661 -19.11 12.51 -1.63
N TYR A 662 -17.98 11.95 -2.07
CA TYR A 662 -16.65 12.44 -1.75
C TYR A 662 -15.98 12.94 -3.04
N PRO A 663 -16.31 14.17 -3.49
CA PRO A 663 -15.77 14.72 -4.72
C PRO A 663 -14.25 14.88 -4.60
N MET A 664 -13.56 14.48 -5.66
CA MET A 664 -12.11 14.54 -5.76
C MET A 664 -11.65 15.91 -6.30
N PRO A 665 -10.39 16.31 -6.04
CA PRO A 665 -9.82 17.53 -6.61
C PRO A 665 -9.84 17.51 -8.16
N GLY A 666 -10.20 18.64 -8.78
CA GLY A 666 -9.99 18.87 -10.19
C GLY A 666 -8.51 19.07 -10.51
N ILE A 667 -8.21 19.81 -11.61
CA ILE A 667 -6.83 20.13 -11.96
C ILE A 667 -6.11 20.80 -10.79
N ASN A 668 -4.91 20.30 -10.48
CA ASN A 668 -4.06 20.81 -9.43
C ASN A 668 -2.59 20.65 -9.78
N GLY A 669 -1.72 21.49 -9.23
CA GLY A 669 -0.31 21.51 -9.55
C GLY A 669 0.58 21.67 -8.33
N LEU A 670 1.82 21.23 -8.49
CA LEU A 670 2.90 21.29 -7.51
C LEU A 670 4.21 21.70 -8.20
N VAL A 671 4.97 22.53 -7.53
CA VAL A 671 6.36 22.82 -7.87
C VAL A 671 7.27 22.33 -6.76
N GLY A 672 8.46 21.88 -7.11
CA GLY A 672 9.40 21.34 -6.12
C GLY A 672 10.85 21.59 -6.49
N LEU A 673 11.67 21.61 -5.45
CA LEU A 673 13.13 21.67 -5.56
C LEU A 673 13.73 20.61 -4.63
N GLN A 674 14.72 19.89 -5.14
CA GLN A 674 15.53 18.93 -4.38
C GLN A 674 16.99 19.32 -4.53
N VAL A 675 17.74 19.21 -3.41
CA VAL A 675 19.18 19.45 -3.36
C VAL A 675 19.85 18.23 -2.71
N GLU A 676 20.93 17.75 -3.33
CA GLU A 676 21.72 16.61 -2.84
C GLU A 676 23.18 17.05 -2.59
N LEU A 677 23.63 16.96 -1.31
CA LEU A 677 24.95 17.35 -0.84
C LEU A 677 25.87 16.14 -0.68
#